data_bb022985b44d6e71a0f2738fd396aee9
#
_entry.id   bb022985b44d6e71a0f2738fd396aee9
#
_cell.length_a   1.000
_cell.length_b   1.000
_cell.length_c   1.000
_cell.angle_alpha   90.00
_cell.angle_beta   90.00
_cell.angle_gamma   90.00
#
_symmetry.space_group_name_H-M   'P 1'
#
loop_
_entity.id
_entity.type
_entity.pdbx_description
1 polymer ?
#
loop_
_entity_poly.entity_id
_entity_poly.type
_entity_poly.pdbx_seq_one_letter_code
_entity_poly.pdbx_strand_id
1 'polypeptide(L)'
;MASTALLAWEGMNMPALHVEGRYLKDAAGNTVLLHGYAQTFSPWFNERGTQWNNYDVDKCLSYNQGIIDKIMAAGWKMNFVRMHMDPYWSNTPSSRIIPESDISAFSFDRFKKYLSQVFIPMAQYAASKGMYVVMRPPGVCPDSICVGDAYQQYLIKVWDYVARQPELRNNPAILYELANEPIGIYHADHTRAGDKEMTAYMQPVVDAVRKHCNNIVLVPGLGYQSHYAGYADYPLQGSNIGFAVHCYPGWYNGAHDGSKEVTIDYANFRKSWHEQISTIANIAPVVVTEMDWAPVKYNASFGKSTTGTVGGTGFGANFKQIVDDDGNISWLIFTPPELLARYEEKAATGTADLTVLNDPEACIWPAYHWYQEYATHNYPSDKAYGSTISRGQAVSIQPNHTYQLLLPSSGHNFTITATYEDGSTDNVTGQIDLISSSAAVHALKGRLQGIKEGKSTIEVTYRNANGSTCRTQMQAEVKTFPLHEGIFNPSIWEKGTFDESTGRLQTGRWGFGGWQYNMGIDLSAYHYLIVELKEKQQCSASFRLFDTNNYWTKPAAYNFDNNTRLVIDLQNMKKNDTSEKCQPSHIYIAGFWTTGSSPIKIKDIFLSNDANATSGIQHTMKPEKNYHRNIYSITGQLLRTDGQQSLLPKGIYIVNGKKIKM
;
A
#
# COMPACT_ATOMS: atom_id res chain seq x y z
N MET A 1 -30.50 -30.46 -7.01
CA MET A 1 -29.48 -31.21 -6.26
C MET A 1 -28.90 -30.22 -5.25
N ALA A 2 -29.10 -30.44 -3.96
CA ALA A 2 -28.52 -29.63 -2.93
C ALA A 2 -27.00 -29.84 -2.99
N SER A 3 -26.26 -28.76 -3.26
CA SER A 3 -24.81 -28.75 -3.12
C SER A 3 -24.52 -28.99 -1.63
N THR A 4 -24.03 -30.16 -1.27
CA THR A 4 -23.42 -30.37 0.04
C THR A 4 -22.23 -29.44 0.11
N ALA A 5 -22.29 -28.42 0.96
CA ALA A 5 -21.12 -27.60 1.28
C ALA A 5 -20.02 -28.54 1.78
N LEU A 6 -18.90 -28.54 1.08
CA LEU A 6 -17.73 -29.31 1.49
C LEU A 6 -17.07 -28.54 2.65
N LEU A 7 -16.81 -29.24 3.74
CA LEU A 7 -16.18 -28.66 4.92
C LEU A 7 -14.67 -28.92 4.87
N ALA A 8 -13.85 -27.92 5.10
CA ALA A 8 -12.40 -28.11 5.28
C ALA A 8 -12.09 -28.80 6.61
N TRP A 9 -12.89 -28.51 7.63
CA TRP A 9 -12.96 -29.21 8.92
C TRP A 9 -14.38 -29.12 9.45
N GLU A 10 -14.69 -29.87 10.50
CA GLU A 10 -16.02 -29.88 11.09
C GLU A 10 -16.47 -28.46 11.49
N GLY A 11 -17.66 -28.05 11.07
CA GLY A 11 -18.23 -26.74 11.32
C GLY A 11 -17.79 -25.62 10.37
N MET A 12 -16.87 -25.87 9.42
CA MET A 12 -16.45 -24.89 8.43
C MET A 12 -17.33 -24.90 7.18
N ASN A 13 -17.76 -23.73 6.75
CA ASN A 13 -18.35 -23.47 5.44
C ASN A 13 -17.42 -22.63 4.57
N MET A 14 -17.61 -22.70 3.24
CA MET A 14 -16.97 -21.82 2.27
C MET A 14 -18.02 -20.93 1.60
N PRO A 15 -18.42 -19.83 2.22
CA PRO A 15 -19.35 -18.90 1.60
C PRO A 15 -18.72 -18.20 0.39
N ALA A 16 -19.56 -17.74 -0.52
CA ALA A 16 -19.13 -16.81 -1.55
C ALA A 16 -18.66 -15.51 -0.89
N LEU A 17 -17.41 -15.13 -1.16
CA LEU A 17 -16.83 -13.89 -0.64
C LEU A 17 -16.99 -12.75 -1.64
N HIS A 18 -17.12 -11.55 -1.11
CA HIS A 18 -17.03 -10.30 -1.85
C HIS A 18 -16.25 -9.27 -1.04
N VAL A 19 -15.80 -8.21 -1.72
CA VAL A 19 -15.15 -7.07 -1.06
C VAL A 19 -16.20 -6.05 -0.66
N GLU A 20 -16.27 -5.75 0.63
CA GLU A 20 -17.09 -4.68 1.17
C GLU A 20 -16.21 -3.77 2.05
N GLY A 21 -15.94 -2.56 1.55
CA GLY A 21 -14.99 -1.66 2.17
C GLY A 21 -13.62 -2.32 2.30
N ARG A 22 -13.12 -2.40 3.53
CA ARG A 22 -11.82 -2.98 3.85
C ARG A 22 -11.83 -4.50 4.10
N TYR A 23 -12.97 -5.16 3.96
CA TYR A 23 -13.14 -6.55 4.39
C TYR A 23 -13.45 -7.50 3.25
N LEU A 24 -13.03 -8.75 3.41
CA LEU A 24 -13.65 -9.89 2.74
C LEU A 24 -14.88 -10.29 3.55
N LYS A 25 -16.04 -10.26 2.93
CA LYS A 25 -17.31 -10.59 3.58
C LYS A 25 -18.07 -11.70 2.87
N ASP A 26 -18.83 -12.45 3.63
CA ASP A 26 -19.84 -13.36 3.10
C ASP A 26 -21.17 -12.63 2.79
N ALA A 27 -22.13 -13.33 2.21
CA ALA A 27 -23.43 -12.76 1.87
C ALA A 27 -24.25 -12.34 3.11
N ALA A 28 -23.91 -12.83 4.30
CA ALA A 28 -24.54 -12.44 5.56
C ALA A 28 -23.86 -11.25 6.23
N GLY A 29 -22.77 -10.74 5.66
CA GLY A 29 -22.00 -9.60 6.17
C GLY A 29 -20.94 -9.96 7.21
N ASN A 30 -20.66 -11.26 7.45
CA ASN A 30 -19.60 -11.67 8.35
C ASN A 30 -18.24 -11.45 7.68
N THR A 31 -17.28 -10.94 8.44
CA THR A 31 -15.88 -10.83 7.98
C THR A 31 -15.21 -12.19 8.01
N VAL A 32 -14.53 -12.54 6.91
CA VAL A 32 -13.77 -13.79 6.78
C VAL A 32 -12.29 -13.45 6.62
N LEU A 33 -11.45 -14.01 7.48
CA LEU A 33 -10.00 -13.95 7.36
C LEU A 33 -9.49 -15.25 6.72
N LEU A 34 -8.58 -15.10 5.76
CA LEU A 34 -7.92 -16.23 5.11
C LEU A 34 -6.59 -16.52 5.81
N HIS A 35 -6.35 -17.80 6.11
CA HIS A 35 -5.10 -18.28 6.68
C HIS A 35 -4.77 -19.64 6.07
N GLY A 36 -3.55 -19.80 5.57
CA GLY A 36 -3.21 -20.96 4.76
C GLY A 36 -1.72 -21.10 4.46
N TYR A 37 -1.42 -21.70 3.31
CA TYR A 37 -0.06 -21.95 2.88
C TYR A 37 0.11 -21.70 1.37
N ALA A 38 1.37 -21.60 0.92
CA ALA A 38 1.70 -21.51 -0.50
C ALA A 38 2.10 -22.89 -1.04
N GLN A 39 1.48 -23.30 -2.15
CA GLN A 39 1.80 -24.53 -2.85
C GLN A 39 2.94 -24.30 -3.84
N THR A 40 4.14 -24.15 -3.29
CA THR A 40 5.39 -23.95 -4.03
C THR A 40 6.48 -24.86 -3.49
N PHE A 41 7.67 -24.80 -4.06
CA PHE A 41 8.84 -25.60 -3.65
C PHE A 41 8.60 -27.11 -3.63
N SER A 42 7.83 -27.62 -4.59
CA SER A 42 7.59 -29.05 -4.77
C SER A 42 8.41 -29.62 -5.93
N PRO A 43 8.49 -30.96 -6.07
CA PRO A 43 9.11 -31.58 -7.23
C PRO A 43 8.50 -31.20 -8.58
N TRP A 44 7.37 -30.48 -8.58
CA TRP A 44 6.58 -30.17 -9.77
C TRP A 44 6.49 -28.68 -10.06
N PHE A 45 6.99 -27.85 -9.16
CA PHE A 45 6.89 -26.40 -9.22
C PHE A 45 8.24 -25.74 -8.93
N ASN A 46 8.34 -24.47 -9.34
CA ASN A 46 9.52 -23.66 -9.23
C ASN A 46 10.64 -24.10 -10.20
N GLU A 47 11.80 -23.50 -10.12
CA GLU A 47 12.96 -23.81 -10.97
C GLU A 47 13.40 -25.27 -10.95
N ARG A 48 12.94 -26.05 -9.96
CA ARG A 48 13.25 -27.46 -9.84
C ARG A 48 12.41 -28.36 -10.73
N GLY A 49 11.28 -27.88 -11.24
CA GLY A 49 10.36 -28.68 -12.06
C GLY A 49 11.02 -29.28 -13.32
N THR A 50 11.97 -28.61 -13.93
CA THR A 50 12.69 -29.12 -15.10
C THR A 50 13.54 -30.36 -14.86
N GLN A 51 13.75 -30.73 -13.60
CA GLN A 51 14.69 -31.78 -13.21
C GLN A 51 14.02 -33.13 -12.96
N TRP A 52 12.67 -33.21 -12.80
CA TRP A 52 12.11 -34.36 -12.11
C TRP A 52 11.08 -35.21 -12.84
N ASN A 53 10.22 -34.65 -13.68
CA ASN A 53 8.96 -35.32 -13.90
C ASN A 53 8.50 -35.48 -15.34
N ASN A 54 9.20 -35.00 -16.33
CA ASN A 54 8.86 -35.08 -17.75
C ASN A 54 7.38 -34.68 -18.05
N TYR A 55 6.83 -33.71 -17.27
CA TYR A 55 5.43 -33.26 -17.41
C TYR A 55 4.38 -34.36 -17.10
N ASP A 56 4.65 -35.21 -16.12
CA ASP A 56 3.75 -36.26 -15.65
C ASP A 56 2.62 -35.63 -14.81
N VAL A 57 1.48 -35.41 -15.45
CA VAL A 57 0.31 -34.75 -14.86
C VAL A 57 -0.25 -35.56 -13.69
N ASP A 58 -0.38 -36.88 -13.83
CA ASP A 58 -1.01 -37.74 -12.81
C ASP A 58 -0.19 -37.74 -11.51
N LYS A 59 1.11 -37.84 -11.61
CA LYS A 59 2.00 -37.77 -10.44
C LYS A 59 1.99 -36.37 -9.81
N CYS A 60 1.97 -35.30 -10.62
CA CYS A 60 1.84 -33.95 -10.13
C CYS A 60 0.57 -33.76 -9.31
N LEU A 61 -0.56 -34.14 -9.86
CA LEU A 61 -1.85 -34.04 -9.19
C LEU A 61 -1.88 -34.89 -7.91
N SER A 62 -1.45 -36.15 -7.97
CA SER A 62 -1.40 -37.04 -6.81
C SER A 62 -0.52 -36.48 -5.68
N TYR A 63 0.65 -35.92 -6.00
CA TYR A 63 1.53 -35.32 -5.02
C TYR A 63 0.87 -34.12 -4.33
N ASN A 64 0.38 -33.15 -5.10
CA ASN A 64 -0.16 -31.92 -4.55
C ASN A 64 -1.49 -32.15 -3.79
N GLN A 65 -2.35 -33.04 -4.27
CA GLN A 65 -3.54 -33.47 -3.57
C GLN A 65 -3.19 -34.18 -2.25
N GLY A 66 -2.18 -35.05 -2.28
CA GLY A 66 -1.68 -35.72 -1.08
C GLY A 66 -1.11 -34.76 -0.02
N ILE A 67 -0.50 -33.65 -0.41
CA ILE A 67 -0.08 -32.59 0.52
C ILE A 67 -1.28 -31.94 1.21
N ILE A 68 -2.32 -31.57 0.45
CA ILE A 68 -3.56 -31.02 1.03
C ILE A 68 -4.18 -32.00 2.03
N ASP A 69 -4.29 -33.29 1.66
CA ASP A 69 -4.84 -34.31 2.55
C ASP A 69 -4.03 -34.48 3.83
N LYS A 70 -2.71 -34.44 3.74
CA LYS A 70 -1.82 -34.52 4.92
C LYS A 70 -1.96 -33.30 5.84
N ILE A 71 -2.04 -32.08 5.28
CA ILE A 71 -2.25 -30.85 6.04
C ILE A 71 -3.57 -30.94 6.83
N MET A 72 -4.63 -31.38 6.18
CA MET A 72 -5.94 -31.55 6.82
C MET A 72 -5.91 -32.66 7.89
N ALA A 73 -5.32 -33.81 7.58
CA ALA A 73 -5.21 -34.94 8.51
C ALA A 73 -4.38 -34.60 9.76
N ALA A 74 -3.40 -33.70 9.61
CA ALA A 74 -2.60 -33.18 10.73
C ALA A 74 -3.36 -32.18 11.61
N GLY A 75 -4.59 -31.79 11.25
CA GLY A 75 -5.45 -30.92 12.06
C GLY A 75 -5.29 -29.43 11.82
N TRP A 76 -4.50 -29.00 10.83
CA TRP A 76 -4.39 -27.61 10.47
C TRP A 76 -5.74 -27.01 10.06
N LYS A 77 -6.08 -25.86 10.64
CA LYS A 77 -7.31 -25.10 10.31
C LYS A 77 -7.03 -24.10 9.20
N MET A 78 -6.57 -24.57 8.05
CA MET A 78 -6.31 -23.73 6.88
C MET A 78 -7.55 -23.62 6.01
N ASN A 79 -7.87 -22.41 5.57
CA ASN A 79 -9.01 -22.13 4.70
C ASN A 79 -8.63 -21.57 3.33
N PHE A 80 -7.33 -21.44 3.02
CA PHE A 80 -6.90 -21.11 1.67
C PHE A 80 -5.51 -21.65 1.33
N VAL A 81 -5.27 -21.75 0.03
CA VAL A 81 -3.98 -22.07 -0.56
C VAL A 81 -3.65 -21.09 -1.67
N ARG A 82 -2.42 -20.60 -1.69
CA ARG A 82 -1.88 -19.87 -2.84
C ARG A 82 -1.29 -20.85 -3.82
N MET A 83 -1.87 -20.91 -5.02
CA MET A 83 -1.49 -21.85 -6.06
C MET A 83 -0.68 -21.16 -7.15
N HIS A 84 0.47 -21.70 -7.41
CA HIS A 84 1.37 -21.24 -8.44
C HIS A 84 1.04 -21.91 -9.78
N MET A 85 0.66 -21.14 -10.80
CA MET A 85 0.65 -21.62 -12.18
C MET A 85 2.08 -21.60 -12.72
N ASP A 86 2.87 -22.59 -12.33
CA ASP A 86 4.32 -22.58 -12.47
C ASP A 86 4.80 -22.51 -13.94
N PRO A 87 5.82 -21.70 -14.27
CA PRO A 87 6.35 -21.57 -15.63
C PRO A 87 6.95 -22.86 -16.21
N TYR A 88 7.38 -23.82 -15.38
CA TYR A 88 7.82 -25.15 -15.86
C TYR A 88 6.81 -25.80 -16.80
N TRP A 89 5.52 -25.71 -16.50
CA TRP A 89 4.46 -26.30 -17.31
C TRP A 89 4.18 -25.51 -18.59
N SER A 90 4.26 -24.19 -18.54
CA SER A 90 3.88 -23.32 -19.64
C SER A 90 5.04 -22.91 -20.56
N ASN A 91 6.28 -22.97 -20.09
CA ASN A 91 7.44 -22.64 -20.92
C ASN A 91 7.73 -23.74 -21.95
N THR A 92 8.28 -23.35 -23.08
CA THR A 92 8.86 -24.29 -24.05
C THR A 92 9.99 -25.05 -23.38
N PRO A 93 10.01 -26.40 -23.44
CA PRO A 93 11.05 -27.20 -22.80
C PRO A 93 12.45 -26.77 -23.25
N SER A 94 13.35 -26.64 -22.29
CA SER A 94 14.74 -26.25 -22.52
C SER A 94 15.68 -27.12 -21.71
N SER A 95 16.90 -27.33 -22.22
CA SER A 95 18.01 -27.95 -21.45
C SER A 95 18.59 -27.00 -20.39
N ARG A 96 18.23 -25.71 -20.44
CA ARG A 96 18.63 -24.69 -19.45
C ARG A 96 17.46 -24.33 -18.57
N ILE A 97 17.73 -24.03 -17.32
CA ILE A 97 16.76 -23.39 -16.43
C ILE A 97 16.50 -21.99 -16.98
N ILE A 98 15.23 -21.69 -17.25
CA ILE A 98 14.77 -20.36 -17.65
C ILE A 98 14.39 -19.61 -16.38
N PRO A 99 14.93 -18.41 -16.13
CA PRO A 99 14.51 -17.60 -15.00
C PRO A 99 13.00 -17.35 -15.01
N GLU A 100 12.37 -17.33 -13.86
CA GLU A 100 10.92 -17.11 -13.74
C GLU A 100 10.46 -15.74 -14.27
N SER A 101 11.35 -14.76 -14.33
CA SER A 101 11.08 -13.43 -14.90
C SER A 101 11.23 -13.37 -16.43
N ASP A 102 11.72 -14.43 -17.07
CA ASP A 102 11.92 -14.50 -18.51
C ASP A 102 10.74 -15.14 -19.22
N ILE A 103 9.84 -14.30 -19.75
CA ILE A 103 8.67 -14.74 -20.52
C ILE A 103 8.97 -15.14 -21.96
N SER A 104 10.23 -15.05 -22.43
CA SER A 104 10.60 -15.39 -23.82
C SER A 104 10.35 -16.87 -24.15
N ALA A 105 10.42 -17.73 -23.15
CA ALA A 105 10.15 -19.17 -23.30
C ALA A 105 8.65 -19.52 -23.14
N PHE A 106 7.80 -18.58 -22.73
CA PHE A 106 6.39 -18.83 -22.49
C PHE A 106 5.66 -19.26 -23.77
N SER A 107 5.00 -20.41 -23.70
CA SER A 107 4.14 -20.95 -24.76
C SER A 107 2.68 -20.90 -24.34
N PHE A 108 1.90 -20.06 -24.98
CA PHE A 108 0.49 -19.92 -24.67
C PHE A 108 -0.30 -21.23 -24.91
N ASP A 109 0.11 -22.04 -25.90
CA ASP A 109 -0.56 -23.31 -26.16
C ASP A 109 -0.25 -24.34 -25.06
N ARG A 110 0.97 -24.35 -24.54
CA ARG A 110 1.31 -25.18 -23.38
C ARG A 110 0.57 -24.68 -22.14
N PHE A 111 0.52 -23.37 -21.93
CA PHE A 111 -0.24 -22.78 -20.82
C PHE A 111 -1.71 -23.21 -20.88
N LYS A 112 -2.37 -23.08 -22.03
CA LYS A 112 -3.75 -23.54 -22.21
C LYS A 112 -3.92 -25.03 -21.89
N LYS A 113 -2.99 -25.85 -22.39
CA LYS A 113 -3.01 -27.30 -22.12
C LYS A 113 -2.94 -27.59 -20.62
N TYR A 114 -1.97 -27.03 -19.93
CA TYR A 114 -1.73 -27.38 -18.54
C TYR A 114 -2.60 -26.57 -17.56
N LEU A 115 -3.16 -25.44 -17.97
CA LEU A 115 -4.26 -24.83 -17.22
C LEU A 115 -5.42 -25.84 -17.05
N SER A 116 -5.81 -26.53 -18.12
CA SER A 116 -6.90 -27.52 -18.07
C SER A 116 -6.50 -28.84 -17.41
N GLN A 117 -5.24 -29.29 -17.57
CA GLN A 117 -4.82 -30.61 -17.09
C GLN A 117 -4.21 -30.61 -15.69
N VAL A 118 -3.67 -29.48 -15.22
CA VAL A 118 -2.96 -29.37 -13.94
C VAL A 118 -3.63 -28.35 -13.03
N PHE A 119 -3.69 -27.08 -13.45
CA PHE A 119 -4.00 -25.98 -12.52
C PHE A 119 -5.49 -25.93 -12.16
N ILE A 120 -6.39 -26.12 -13.11
CA ILE A 120 -7.84 -26.22 -12.83
C ILE A 120 -8.16 -27.43 -11.95
N PRO A 121 -7.70 -28.65 -12.24
CA PRO A 121 -7.92 -29.81 -11.36
C PRO A 121 -7.35 -29.63 -9.95
N MET A 122 -6.19 -29.00 -9.80
CA MET A 122 -5.62 -28.68 -8.49
C MET A 122 -6.50 -27.68 -7.72
N ALA A 123 -6.93 -26.61 -8.38
CA ALA A 123 -7.80 -25.61 -7.77
C ALA A 123 -9.16 -26.22 -7.35
N GLN A 124 -9.75 -27.04 -8.21
CA GLN A 124 -10.99 -27.75 -7.88
C GLN A 124 -10.81 -28.72 -6.71
N TYR A 125 -9.68 -29.41 -6.64
CA TYR A 125 -9.38 -30.30 -5.51
C TYR A 125 -9.27 -29.53 -4.20
N ALA A 126 -8.48 -28.45 -4.15
CA ALA A 126 -8.37 -27.61 -2.97
C ALA A 126 -9.72 -27.03 -2.54
N ALA A 127 -10.51 -26.53 -3.48
CA ALA A 127 -11.87 -26.05 -3.22
C ALA A 127 -12.78 -27.17 -2.68
N SER A 128 -12.65 -28.41 -3.19
CA SER A 128 -13.41 -29.56 -2.70
C SER A 128 -13.07 -29.96 -1.26
N LYS A 129 -11.90 -29.54 -0.79
CA LYS A 129 -11.45 -29.73 0.60
C LYS A 129 -11.76 -28.52 1.50
N GLY A 130 -12.50 -27.53 0.99
CA GLY A 130 -12.91 -26.35 1.74
C GLY A 130 -11.83 -25.26 1.83
N MET A 131 -10.93 -25.19 0.88
CA MET A 131 -9.92 -24.13 0.78
C MET A 131 -10.25 -23.17 -0.36
N TYR A 132 -10.26 -21.88 -0.09
CA TYR A 132 -10.19 -20.87 -1.15
C TYR A 132 -8.84 -20.98 -1.86
N VAL A 133 -8.84 -20.66 -3.14
CA VAL A 133 -7.64 -20.77 -3.97
C VAL A 133 -7.26 -19.40 -4.51
N VAL A 134 -6.08 -18.91 -4.14
CA VAL A 134 -5.47 -17.73 -4.74
C VAL A 134 -4.56 -18.21 -5.87
N MET A 135 -4.98 -18.00 -7.11
CA MET A 135 -4.20 -18.37 -8.29
C MET A 135 -3.30 -17.18 -8.69
N ARG A 136 -2.00 -17.42 -8.90
CA ARG A 136 -1.07 -16.44 -9.44
C ARG A 136 -0.58 -16.84 -10.84
N PRO A 137 -0.18 -15.88 -11.71
CA PRO A 137 0.26 -16.18 -13.07
C PRO A 137 1.60 -16.93 -13.07
N PRO A 138 1.99 -17.57 -14.19
CA PRO A 138 3.32 -18.18 -14.30
C PRO A 138 4.44 -17.14 -14.19
N GLY A 139 5.45 -17.47 -13.40
CA GLY A 139 6.65 -16.65 -13.25
C GLY A 139 6.53 -15.46 -12.30
N VAL A 140 7.57 -14.65 -12.28
CA VAL A 140 7.67 -13.40 -11.51
C VAL A 140 7.83 -12.21 -12.46
N CYS A 141 7.54 -11.00 -11.98
CA CYS A 141 7.75 -9.80 -12.77
C CYS A 141 9.24 -9.59 -13.08
N PRO A 142 9.58 -9.08 -14.26
CA PRO A 142 10.92 -8.55 -14.53
C PRO A 142 11.28 -7.42 -13.54
N ASP A 143 12.59 -7.22 -13.31
CA ASP A 143 13.10 -6.18 -12.39
C ASP A 143 12.60 -4.77 -12.75
N SER A 144 12.38 -4.54 -14.04
CA SER A 144 11.92 -3.28 -14.59
C SER A 144 10.71 -3.50 -15.48
N ILE A 145 9.60 -2.87 -15.14
CA ILE A 145 8.38 -2.89 -15.95
C ILE A 145 8.04 -1.49 -16.45
N CYS A 146 7.31 -1.42 -17.57
CA CYS A 146 6.88 -0.17 -18.19
C CYS A 146 5.45 -0.33 -18.73
N VAL A 147 4.62 0.70 -18.56
CA VAL A 147 3.25 0.68 -19.11
C VAL A 147 3.28 0.40 -20.63
N GLY A 148 2.56 -0.63 -21.05
CA GLY A 148 2.51 -1.09 -22.44
C GLY A 148 3.59 -2.11 -22.84
N ASP A 149 4.46 -2.52 -21.93
CA ASP A 149 5.53 -3.48 -22.20
C ASP A 149 5.02 -4.91 -22.50
N ALA A 150 5.95 -5.77 -22.90
CA ALA A 150 5.64 -7.17 -23.25
C ALA A 150 5.09 -7.95 -22.05
N TYR A 151 5.55 -7.64 -20.82
CA TYR A 151 5.10 -8.34 -19.63
C TYR A 151 3.67 -7.93 -19.24
N GLN A 152 3.29 -6.66 -19.37
CA GLN A 152 1.90 -6.23 -19.19
C GLN A 152 0.97 -6.93 -20.20
N GLN A 153 1.38 -7.00 -21.47
CA GLN A 153 0.59 -7.68 -22.51
C GLN A 153 0.46 -9.18 -22.23
N TYR A 154 1.52 -9.79 -21.71
CA TYR A 154 1.52 -11.18 -21.24
C TYR A 154 0.50 -11.38 -20.10
N LEU A 155 0.51 -10.54 -19.06
CA LEU A 155 -0.45 -10.62 -17.96
C LEU A 155 -1.89 -10.46 -18.45
N ILE A 156 -2.17 -9.45 -19.29
CA ILE A 156 -3.49 -9.24 -19.90
C ILE A 156 -3.95 -10.49 -20.63
N LYS A 157 -3.08 -11.09 -21.45
CA LYS A 157 -3.41 -12.29 -22.22
C LYS A 157 -3.67 -13.53 -21.33
N VAL A 158 -2.87 -13.72 -20.29
CA VAL A 158 -3.03 -14.81 -19.33
C VAL A 158 -4.36 -14.67 -18.61
N TRP A 159 -4.63 -13.50 -18.02
CA TRP A 159 -5.82 -13.28 -17.22
C TRP A 159 -7.10 -13.23 -18.05
N ASP A 160 -7.08 -12.69 -19.27
CA ASP A 160 -8.21 -12.77 -20.20
C ASP A 160 -8.57 -14.24 -20.49
N TYR A 161 -7.57 -15.12 -20.59
CA TYR A 161 -7.81 -16.55 -20.82
C TYR A 161 -8.27 -17.29 -19.56
N VAL A 162 -7.63 -17.08 -18.41
CA VAL A 162 -7.96 -17.73 -17.14
C VAL A 162 -9.37 -17.35 -16.68
N ALA A 163 -9.69 -16.06 -16.68
CA ALA A 163 -10.95 -15.55 -16.15
C ALA A 163 -12.20 -15.99 -16.94
N ARG A 164 -12.04 -16.43 -18.19
CA ARG A 164 -13.16 -16.93 -18.99
C ARG A 164 -13.44 -18.42 -18.81
N GLN A 165 -12.53 -19.20 -18.14
CA GLN A 165 -12.73 -20.63 -17.98
C GLN A 165 -13.99 -20.91 -17.15
N PRO A 166 -14.90 -21.79 -17.60
CA PRO A 166 -16.17 -22.05 -16.92
C PRO A 166 -15.99 -22.53 -15.47
N GLU A 167 -14.92 -23.26 -15.19
CA GLU A 167 -14.62 -23.84 -13.89
C GLU A 167 -14.10 -22.79 -12.89
N LEU A 168 -13.56 -21.67 -13.37
CA LEU A 168 -12.93 -20.64 -12.57
C LEU A 168 -13.77 -19.38 -12.45
N ARG A 169 -14.43 -18.97 -13.55
CA ARG A 169 -15.21 -17.72 -13.58
C ARG A 169 -16.38 -17.77 -12.61
N ASN A 170 -16.51 -16.73 -11.80
CA ASN A 170 -17.56 -16.63 -10.78
C ASN A 170 -17.60 -17.82 -9.81
N ASN A 171 -16.54 -18.62 -9.75
CA ASN A 171 -16.39 -19.64 -8.72
C ASN A 171 -16.02 -18.95 -7.40
N PRO A 172 -16.87 -19.05 -6.36
CA PRO A 172 -16.66 -18.31 -5.12
C PRO A 172 -15.41 -18.75 -4.34
N ALA A 173 -14.86 -19.92 -4.66
CA ALA A 173 -13.63 -20.40 -4.04
C ALA A 173 -12.35 -19.85 -4.70
N ILE A 174 -12.45 -19.17 -5.84
CA ILE A 174 -11.29 -18.78 -6.65
C ILE A 174 -11.07 -17.27 -6.59
N LEU A 175 -9.86 -16.87 -6.18
CA LEU A 175 -9.32 -15.52 -6.20
C LEU A 175 -8.13 -15.46 -7.15
N TYR A 176 -7.84 -14.30 -7.71
CA TYR A 176 -6.71 -14.11 -8.64
C TYR A 176 -5.71 -13.10 -8.08
N GLU A 177 -4.45 -13.51 -7.91
CA GLU A 177 -3.33 -12.62 -7.66
C GLU A 177 -2.70 -12.24 -9.01
N LEU A 178 -2.81 -10.96 -9.38
CA LEU A 178 -2.67 -10.56 -10.79
C LEU A 178 -1.23 -10.57 -11.32
N ALA A 179 -0.22 -10.42 -10.47
CA ALA A 179 1.18 -10.55 -10.82
C ALA A 179 2.00 -10.90 -9.56
N ASN A 180 3.22 -11.38 -9.74
CA ASN A 180 4.13 -11.71 -8.65
C ASN A 180 5.35 -10.80 -8.67
N GLU A 181 5.57 -10.10 -7.57
CA GLU A 181 6.76 -9.33 -7.22
C GLU A 181 7.22 -8.28 -8.24
N PRO A 182 6.39 -7.31 -8.63
CA PRO A 182 6.88 -6.14 -9.34
C PRO A 182 7.93 -5.40 -8.49
N ILE A 183 9.09 -5.08 -9.09
CA ILE A 183 10.18 -4.42 -8.36
C ILE A 183 10.16 -2.92 -8.59
N GLY A 184 10.28 -2.48 -9.82
CA GLY A 184 10.32 -1.07 -10.18
C GLY A 184 9.58 -0.79 -11.49
N ILE A 185 8.93 0.38 -11.56
CA ILE A 185 8.26 0.84 -12.77
C ILE A 185 9.01 2.03 -13.36
N TYR A 186 9.12 2.04 -14.68
CA TYR A 186 9.93 3.00 -15.43
C TYR A 186 9.13 3.54 -16.62
N HIS A 187 9.54 4.70 -17.11
CA HIS A 187 9.11 5.22 -18.41
C HIS A 187 9.86 4.52 -19.56
N ALA A 188 9.39 4.69 -20.78
CA ALA A 188 10.03 4.11 -21.96
C ALA A 188 11.47 4.60 -22.20
N ASP A 189 11.85 5.72 -21.62
CA ASP A 189 13.21 6.27 -21.65
C ASP A 189 14.11 5.74 -20.52
N HIS A 190 13.63 4.73 -19.74
CA HIS A 190 14.29 4.14 -18.60
C HIS A 190 14.45 5.07 -17.37
N THR A 191 13.82 6.23 -17.34
CA THR A 191 13.71 7.01 -16.13
C THR A 191 12.69 6.39 -15.18
N ARG A 192 12.91 6.50 -13.86
CA ARG A 192 11.99 5.93 -12.86
C ARG A 192 10.65 6.63 -12.95
N ALA A 193 9.58 5.84 -13.08
CA ALA A 193 8.22 6.32 -13.09
C ALA A 193 7.66 6.44 -11.66
N GLY A 194 6.58 7.20 -11.52
CA GLY A 194 5.89 7.39 -10.24
C GLY A 194 4.78 6.37 -9.99
N ASP A 195 4.13 6.50 -8.85
CA ASP A 195 3.08 5.59 -8.38
C ASP A 195 1.85 5.55 -9.29
N LYS A 196 1.58 6.64 -10.01
CA LYS A 196 0.49 6.72 -11.00
C LYS A 196 0.65 5.68 -12.10
N GLU A 197 1.88 5.44 -12.54
CA GLU A 197 2.18 4.47 -13.59
C GLU A 197 1.93 3.04 -13.14
N MET A 198 2.05 2.74 -11.83
CA MET A 198 1.69 1.42 -11.32
C MET A 198 0.18 1.15 -11.45
N THR A 199 -0.66 2.13 -11.15
CA THR A 199 -2.11 2.02 -11.41
C THR A 199 -2.39 1.87 -12.92
N ALA A 200 -1.73 2.67 -13.77
CA ALA A 200 -1.88 2.55 -15.23
C ALA A 200 -1.39 1.20 -15.77
N TYR A 201 -0.43 0.58 -15.09
CA TYR A 201 0.05 -0.77 -15.42
C TYR A 201 -0.95 -1.86 -15.05
N MET A 202 -1.51 -1.80 -13.83
CA MET A 202 -2.37 -2.86 -13.31
C MET A 202 -3.84 -2.73 -13.74
N GLN A 203 -4.35 -1.53 -14.03
CA GLN A 203 -5.75 -1.35 -14.43
C GLN A 203 -6.16 -2.19 -15.65
N PRO A 204 -5.40 -2.23 -16.76
CA PRO A 204 -5.75 -3.08 -17.90
C PRO A 204 -5.76 -4.59 -17.58
N VAL A 205 -4.95 -5.03 -16.59
CA VAL A 205 -4.94 -6.43 -16.13
C VAL A 205 -6.20 -6.74 -15.32
N VAL A 206 -6.63 -5.83 -14.45
CA VAL A 206 -7.93 -5.91 -13.76
C VAL A 206 -9.07 -5.96 -14.79
N ASP A 207 -9.05 -5.07 -15.78
CA ASP A 207 -10.08 -4.98 -16.82
C ASP A 207 -10.16 -6.26 -17.65
N ALA A 208 -9.03 -6.94 -17.90
CA ALA A 208 -9.00 -8.22 -18.61
C ALA A 208 -9.79 -9.30 -17.84
N VAL A 209 -9.68 -9.35 -16.52
CA VAL A 209 -10.50 -10.25 -15.68
C VAL A 209 -11.97 -9.84 -15.71
N ARG A 210 -12.25 -8.53 -15.56
CA ARG A 210 -13.61 -7.99 -15.46
C ARG A 210 -14.44 -8.16 -16.73
N LYS A 211 -13.82 -8.38 -17.89
CA LYS A 211 -14.54 -8.78 -19.13
C LYS A 211 -15.30 -10.09 -18.96
N HIS A 212 -14.92 -10.96 -18.03
CA HIS A 212 -15.42 -12.32 -17.96
C HIS A 212 -16.09 -12.66 -16.63
N CYS A 213 -15.62 -12.09 -15.51
CA CYS A 213 -16.10 -12.47 -14.19
C CYS A 213 -15.86 -11.37 -13.14
N ASN A 214 -16.49 -11.57 -11.97
CA ASN A 214 -16.34 -10.69 -10.80
C ASN A 214 -15.62 -11.36 -9.62
N ASN A 215 -14.79 -12.37 -9.89
CA ASN A 215 -13.93 -12.96 -8.86
C ASN A 215 -13.09 -11.88 -8.18
N ILE A 216 -12.76 -12.07 -6.91
CA ILE A 216 -11.87 -11.17 -6.19
C ILE A 216 -10.50 -11.19 -6.86
N VAL A 217 -9.96 -10.00 -7.16
CA VAL A 217 -8.61 -9.83 -7.66
C VAL A 217 -7.75 -9.22 -6.56
N LEU A 218 -6.54 -9.74 -6.40
CA LEU A 218 -5.52 -9.25 -5.47
C LEU A 218 -4.41 -8.60 -6.29
N VAL A 219 -4.24 -7.31 -6.12
CA VAL A 219 -3.32 -6.51 -6.93
C VAL A 219 -1.99 -6.36 -6.19
N PRO A 220 -0.84 -6.60 -6.86
CA PRO A 220 0.47 -6.43 -6.25
C PRO A 220 0.90 -4.96 -6.21
N GLY A 221 1.78 -4.63 -5.26
CA GLY A 221 2.51 -3.36 -5.21
C GLY A 221 3.93 -3.49 -5.76
N LEU A 222 4.67 -2.38 -5.82
CA LEU A 222 6.08 -2.35 -6.18
C LEU A 222 6.99 -2.89 -5.04
N GLY A 223 8.31 -2.92 -5.29
CA GLY A 223 9.30 -3.29 -4.28
C GLY A 223 9.10 -4.71 -3.76
N TYR A 224 8.93 -5.70 -4.64
CA TYR A 224 8.61 -7.09 -4.30
C TYR A 224 7.29 -7.21 -3.51
N GLN A 225 6.26 -6.50 -3.92
CA GLN A 225 4.95 -6.46 -3.24
C GLN A 225 5.01 -5.91 -1.80
N SER A 226 5.80 -4.85 -1.58
CA SER A 226 5.92 -4.16 -0.29
C SER A 226 5.53 -2.68 -0.31
N HIS A 227 5.38 -2.04 -1.48
CA HIS A 227 5.07 -0.61 -1.61
C HIS A 227 3.68 -0.39 -2.20
N TYR A 228 2.77 0.19 -1.41
CA TYR A 228 1.34 0.32 -1.74
C TYR A 228 0.77 1.72 -1.59
N ALA A 229 1.49 2.66 -0.97
CA ALA A 229 0.99 4.02 -0.71
C ALA A 229 0.44 4.70 -1.97
N GLY A 230 1.04 4.42 -3.13
CA GLY A 230 0.62 4.96 -4.41
C GLY A 230 -0.80 4.61 -4.83
N TYR A 231 -1.33 3.45 -4.44
CA TYR A 231 -2.72 3.09 -4.73
C TYR A 231 -3.74 3.90 -3.91
N ALA A 232 -3.35 4.46 -2.77
CA ALA A 232 -4.20 5.38 -2.04
C ALA A 232 -4.31 6.73 -2.77
N ASP A 233 -3.24 7.15 -3.46
CA ASP A 233 -3.22 8.39 -4.27
C ASP A 233 -3.82 8.21 -5.67
N TYR A 234 -3.64 7.01 -6.26
CA TYR A 234 -4.11 6.67 -7.62
C TYR A 234 -4.89 5.34 -7.57
N PRO A 235 -6.13 5.36 -7.04
CA PRO A 235 -6.88 4.13 -6.82
C PRO A 235 -7.29 3.44 -8.12
N LEU A 236 -7.27 2.12 -8.09
CA LEU A 236 -7.82 1.29 -9.15
C LEU A 236 -9.35 1.42 -9.22
N GLN A 237 -9.88 1.25 -10.42
CA GLN A 237 -11.32 1.27 -10.68
C GLN A 237 -11.88 -0.13 -10.78
N GLY A 238 -13.07 -0.34 -10.22
CA GLY A 238 -13.77 -1.63 -10.27
C GLY A 238 -14.26 -2.10 -8.90
N SER A 239 -14.90 -3.27 -8.89
CA SER A 239 -15.38 -3.95 -7.69
C SER A 239 -14.53 -5.17 -7.39
N ASN A 240 -14.66 -5.72 -6.17
CA ASN A 240 -13.96 -6.92 -5.73
C ASN A 240 -12.43 -6.85 -5.92
N ILE A 241 -11.84 -5.71 -5.56
CA ILE A 241 -10.40 -5.49 -5.59
C ILE A 241 -9.87 -5.53 -4.16
N GLY A 242 -8.84 -6.36 -3.92
CA GLY A 242 -8.00 -6.38 -2.75
C GLY A 242 -6.53 -6.31 -3.16
N PHE A 243 -5.63 -6.44 -2.21
CA PHE A 243 -4.19 -6.34 -2.44
C PHE A 243 -3.46 -7.59 -1.96
N ALA A 244 -2.50 -8.06 -2.77
CA ALA A 244 -1.59 -9.14 -2.41
C ALA A 244 -0.28 -8.54 -1.92
N VAL A 245 0.15 -8.89 -0.71
CA VAL A 245 1.33 -8.32 -0.05
C VAL A 245 2.34 -9.41 0.25
N HIS A 246 3.63 -9.08 0.13
CA HIS A 246 4.72 -9.93 0.61
C HIS A 246 5.40 -9.27 1.81
N CYS A 247 5.76 -10.08 2.81
CA CYS A 247 6.39 -9.61 4.02
C CYS A 247 7.37 -10.66 4.56
N TYR A 248 8.65 -10.41 4.38
CA TYR A 248 9.71 -11.27 4.90
C TYR A 248 10.45 -10.63 6.07
N PRO A 249 11.15 -11.42 6.90
CA PRO A 249 12.02 -10.86 7.93
C PRO A 249 12.98 -9.81 7.37
N GLY A 250 13.02 -8.65 7.99
CA GLY A 250 13.84 -7.50 7.55
C GLY A 250 13.12 -6.48 6.67
N TRP A 251 11.97 -6.82 6.13
CA TRP A 251 11.14 -5.87 5.40
C TRP A 251 10.44 -4.91 6.37
N TYR A 252 10.00 -3.77 5.86
CA TYR A 252 9.33 -2.73 6.66
C TYR A 252 10.16 -2.28 7.87
N ASN A 253 11.50 -2.17 7.70
CA ASN A 253 12.43 -1.84 8.79
C ASN A 253 12.35 -2.78 10.01
N GLY A 254 11.79 -3.95 9.84
CA GLY A 254 11.94 -5.05 10.78
C GLY A 254 13.35 -5.61 10.65
N ALA A 255 14.29 -5.13 11.46
CA ALA A 255 15.71 -5.37 11.31
C ALA A 255 16.05 -6.85 11.11
N HIS A 256 16.72 -7.14 10.02
CA HIS A 256 17.26 -8.44 9.68
C HIS A 256 18.71 -8.31 9.26
N ASP A 257 19.56 -9.01 9.96
CA ASP A 257 20.89 -9.35 9.47
C ASP A 257 20.93 -10.86 9.25
N GLY A 258 21.07 -11.32 8.02
CA GLY A 258 21.05 -12.74 7.65
C GLY A 258 22.08 -13.62 8.35
N SER A 259 22.94 -13.06 9.19
CA SER A 259 24.02 -13.75 9.93
C SER A 259 23.90 -13.64 11.44
N LYS A 260 22.99 -12.82 11.99
CA LYS A 260 22.91 -12.51 13.42
C LYS A 260 21.50 -12.63 13.98
N GLU A 261 21.38 -12.61 15.30
CA GLU A 261 20.11 -12.49 16.00
C GLU A 261 19.30 -11.30 15.48
N VAL A 262 18.05 -11.58 15.14
CA VAL A 262 17.15 -10.54 14.64
C VAL A 262 16.72 -9.67 15.82
N THR A 263 17.28 -8.47 15.92
CA THR A 263 16.72 -7.42 16.75
C THR A 263 15.72 -6.65 15.93
N ILE A 264 14.43 -6.84 16.19
CA ILE A 264 13.39 -6.05 15.55
C ILE A 264 13.14 -4.80 16.38
N ASP A 265 13.26 -3.65 15.76
CA ASP A 265 12.62 -2.45 16.25
C ASP A 265 11.14 -2.49 15.84
N TYR A 266 10.29 -2.98 16.74
CA TYR A 266 8.85 -3.11 16.53
C TYR A 266 8.20 -1.78 16.14
N ALA A 267 8.63 -0.67 16.75
CA ALA A 267 8.07 0.65 16.46
C ALA A 267 8.36 1.07 15.01
N ASN A 268 9.57 0.84 14.52
CA ASN A 268 9.94 1.10 13.14
C ASN A 268 9.25 0.15 12.16
N PHE A 269 9.13 -1.13 12.50
CA PHE A 269 8.38 -2.09 11.68
C PHE A 269 6.91 -1.65 11.54
N ARG A 270 6.24 -1.38 12.66
CA ARG A 270 4.86 -0.91 12.68
C ARG A 270 4.68 0.39 11.90
N LYS A 271 5.59 1.37 12.07
CA LYS A 271 5.55 2.63 11.34
C LYS A 271 5.63 2.41 9.83
N SER A 272 6.62 1.66 9.36
CA SER A 272 6.81 1.41 7.93
C SER A 272 5.65 0.59 7.33
N TRP A 273 5.10 -0.35 8.11
CA TRP A 273 3.88 -1.06 7.73
C TRP A 273 2.70 -0.11 7.54
N HIS A 274 2.49 0.81 8.47
CA HIS A 274 1.41 1.80 8.36
C HIS A 274 1.57 2.73 7.16
N GLU A 275 2.79 3.14 6.87
CA GLU A 275 3.06 4.02 5.72
C GLU A 275 2.71 3.35 4.38
N GLN A 276 2.86 2.06 4.26
CA GLN A 276 2.63 1.31 3.02
C GLN A 276 1.34 0.50 3.04
N ILE A 277 1.14 -0.35 4.02
CA ILE A 277 0.08 -1.37 4.01
C ILE A 277 -1.21 -0.84 4.65
N SER A 278 -1.13 -0.17 5.78
CA SER A 278 -2.36 0.33 6.42
C SER A 278 -3.07 1.39 5.56
N THR A 279 -2.35 2.06 4.65
CA THR A 279 -2.97 2.97 3.68
C THR A 279 -4.02 2.28 2.82
N ILE A 280 -3.70 1.09 2.31
CA ILE A 280 -4.62 0.27 1.50
C ILE A 280 -5.54 -0.58 2.37
N ALA A 281 -5.07 -1.07 3.52
CA ALA A 281 -5.86 -1.87 4.45
C ALA A 281 -7.04 -1.09 5.07
N ASN A 282 -7.01 0.24 5.07
CA ASN A 282 -8.14 1.06 5.48
C ASN A 282 -9.29 1.12 4.46
N ILE A 283 -9.04 0.76 3.20
CA ILE A 283 -10.01 0.92 2.11
C ILE A 283 -10.34 -0.38 1.37
N ALA A 284 -9.50 -1.40 1.48
CA ALA A 284 -9.66 -2.69 0.78
C ALA A 284 -9.09 -3.83 1.62
N PRO A 285 -9.51 -5.09 1.38
CA PRO A 285 -8.91 -6.24 2.04
C PRO A 285 -7.49 -6.48 1.55
N VAL A 286 -6.65 -6.97 2.46
CA VAL A 286 -5.26 -7.32 2.19
C VAL A 286 -5.06 -8.81 2.47
N VAL A 287 -4.35 -9.48 1.55
CA VAL A 287 -3.90 -10.86 1.73
C VAL A 287 -2.38 -10.88 1.61
N VAL A 288 -1.69 -11.26 2.67
CA VAL A 288 -0.25 -11.50 2.64
C VAL A 288 -0.04 -12.87 2.01
N THR A 289 0.40 -12.86 0.76
CA THR A 289 0.53 -14.04 -0.10
C THR A 289 1.92 -14.67 -0.07
N GLU A 290 2.87 -14.00 0.56
CA GLU A 290 4.17 -14.57 0.95
C GLU A 290 4.61 -13.99 2.30
N MET A 291 4.86 -14.87 3.25
CA MET A 291 5.45 -14.54 4.54
C MET A 291 6.11 -15.78 5.11
N ASP A 292 7.38 -15.67 5.45
CA ASP A 292 8.18 -16.83 5.82
C ASP A 292 9.21 -16.46 6.89
N TRP A 293 9.28 -17.27 7.94
CA TRP A 293 10.36 -17.24 8.91
C TRP A 293 10.93 -18.63 9.18
N ALA A 294 10.83 -19.51 8.17
CA ALA A 294 11.25 -20.90 8.30
C ALA A 294 12.75 -21.03 8.62
N PRO A 295 13.11 -21.72 9.69
CA PRO A 295 14.49 -21.81 10.15
C PRO A 295 15.46 -22.41 9.13
N VAL A 296 15.01 -23.38 8.34
CA VAL A 296 15.86 -24.09 7.38
C VAL A 296 16.36 -23.21 6.24
N LYS A 297 15.61 -22.17 5.91
CA LYS A 297 15.95 -21.25 4.82
C LYS A 297 17.14 -20.34 5.17
N TYR A 298 17.24 -19.99 6.43
CA TYR A 298 18.24 -19.05 6.93
C TYR A 298 19.37 -19.76 7.68
N ASN A 299 19.12 -20.19 8.87
CA ASN A 299 19.92 -21.11 9.70
C ASN A 299 19.14 -21.42 10.99
N ALA A 300 19.60 -22.39 11.78
CA ALA A 300 18.88 -22.83 12.97
C ALA A 300 18.74 -21.75 14.06
N SER A 301 19.80 -20.98 14.30
CA SER A 301 19.77 -19.90 15.30
C SER A 301 18.82 -18.79 14.87
N PHE A 302 18.90 -18.38 13.62
CA PHE A 302 18.02 -17.38 13.03
C PHE A 302 16.56 -17.80 13.12
N GLY A 303 16.23 -19.04 12.77
CA GLY A 303 14.88 -19.56 12.80
C GLY A 303 14.25 -19.57 14.19
N LYS A 304 15.00 -19.87 15.24
CA LYS A 304 14.51 -19.82 16.63
C LYS A 304 14.20 -18.40 17.09
N SER A 305 15.01 -17.44 16.71
CA SER A 305 14.83 -16.03 17.08
C SER A 305 13.78 -15.31 16.24
N THR A 306 13.48 -15.78 15.03
CA THR A 306 12.56 -15.11 14.12
C THR A 306 11.12 -15.08 14.58
N THR A 307 10.64 -16.05 15.35
CA THR A 307 9.30 -15.99 15.94
C THR A 307 9.21 -14.90 17.01
N GLY A 308 10.11 -14.90 17.96
CA GLY A 308 10.26 -13.86 18.98
C GLY A 308 9.05 -13.62 19.88
N THR A 309 8.99 -12.40 20.38
CA THR A 309 7.91 -11.91 21.25
C THR A 309 7.43 -10.53 20.80
N VAL A 310 6.16 -10.26 21.05
CA VAL A 310 5.54 -8.95 20.71
C VAL A 310 6.30 -7.80 21.39
N GLY A 311 6.67 -6.79 20.60
CA GLY A 311 7.42 -5.62 21.06
C GLY A 311 8.90 -5.89 21.36
N GLY A 312 9.35 -7.17 21.20
CA GLY A 312 10.70 -7.61 21.47
C GLY A 312 11.46 -8.04 20.22
N THR A 313 12.37 -8.99 20.40
CA THR A 313 13.11 -9.63 19.31
C THR A 313 12.23 -10.62 18.55
N GLY A 314 12.56 -10.86 17.28
CA GLY A 314 11.84 -11.79 16.42
C GLY A 314 10.83 -11.14 15.49
N PHE A 315 10.53 -11.81 14.42
CA PHE A 315 9.66 -11.28 13.35
C PHE A 315 8.21 -11.76 13.51
N GLY A 316 8.00 -13.07 13.68
CA GLY A 316 6.68 -13.68 13.55
C GLY A 316 5.63 -13.15 14.52
N ALA A 317 5.96 -13.01 15.80
CA ALA A 317 5.04 -12.50 16.82
C ALA A 317 4.70 -11.02 16.61
N ASN A 318 5.67 -10.22 16.17
CA ASN A 318 5.45 -8.81 15.83
C ASN A 318 4.60 -8.66 14.56
N PHE A 319 4.84 -9.48 13.54
CA PHE A 319 4.00 -9.54 12.35
C PHE A 319 2.55 -9.89 12.71
N LYS A 320 2.34 -10.98 13.47
CA LYS A 320 1.00 -11.36 13.90
C LYS A 320 0.28 -10.22 14.63
N GLN A 321 0.95 -9.57 15.58
CA GLN A 321 0.35 -8.45 16.31
C GLN A 321 -0.07 -7.31 15.38
N ILE A 322 0.76 -6.96 14.41
CA ILE A 322 0.47 -5.87 13.46
C ILE A 322 -0.74 -6.22 12.58
N VAL A 323 -0.81 -7.43 12.04
CA VAL A 323 -1.93 -7.84 11.18
C VAL A 323 -3.24 -8.02 11.97
N ASP A 324 -3.15 -8.46 13.21
CA ASP A 324 -4.31 -8.56 14.11
C ASP A 324 -4.84 -7.17 14.51
N ASP A 325 -3.96 -6.22 14.78
CA ASP A 325 -4.32 -4.82 15.07
C ASP A 325 -5.04 -4.16 13.87
N ASP A 326 -4.62 -4.46 12.64
CA ASP A 326 -5.32 -4.01 11.43
C ASP A 326 -6.68 -4.72 11.24
N GLY A 327 -6.82 -5.96 11.68
CA GLY A 327 -8.08 -6.71 11.82
C GLY A 327 -8.77 -7.17 10.53
N ASN A 328 -8.17 -6.92 9.37
CA ASN A 328 -8.71 -7.30 8.06
C ASN A 328 -7.66 -7.93 7.13
N ILE A 329 -6.50 -8.29 7.68
CA ILE A 329 -5.39 -8.83 6.91
C ILE A 329 -5.39 -10.35 7.02
N SER A 330 -5.55 -10.99 5.88
CA SER A 330 -5.35 -12.43 5.71
C SER A 330 -3.88 -12.72 5.44
N TRP A 331 -3.39 -13.91 5.81
CA TRP A 331 -2.00 -14.26 5.56
C TRP A 331 -1.76 -15.77 5.50
N LEU A 332 -0.67 -16.15 4.87
CA LEU A 332 -0.23 -17.54 4.76
C LEU A 332 1.22 -17.71 5.20
N ILE A 333 1.60 -18.95 5.43
CA ILE A 333 2.98 -19.35 5.57
C ILE A 333 3.53 -19.73 4.20
N PHE A 334 4.55 -18.99 3.74
CA PHE A 334 5.27 -19.27 2.51
C PHE A 334 6.50 -20.13 2.83
N THR A 335 6.27 -21.44 2.97
CA THR A 335 7.29 -22.43 3.29
C THR A 335 6.95 -23.73 2.57
N PRO A 336 7.92 -24.61 2.30
CA PRO A 336 7.61 -25.94 1.81
C PRO A 336 6.57 -26.60 2.72
N PRO A 337 5.49 -27.17 2.17
CA PRO A 337 4.41 -27.76 2.99
C PRO A 337 4.90 -28.80 4.00
N GLU A 338 5.98 -29.48 3.69
CA GLU A 338 6.62 -30.46 4.57
C GLU A 338 7.14 -29.85 5.88
N LEU A 339 7.41 -28.54 5.90
CA LEU A 339 7.84 -27.82 7.10
C LEU A 339 6.68 -27.46 8.03
N LEU A 340 5.45 -27.66 7.66
CA LEU A 340 4.29 -27.45 8.51
C LEU A 340 4.15 -28.53 9.58
N ALA A 341 5.00 -29.55 9.53
CA ALA A 341 5.11 -30.60 10.52
C ALA A 341 6.46 -30.52 11.22
N ARG A 342 6.54 -31.15 12.31
CA ARG A 342 7.66 -31.42 13.17
C ARG A 342 9.04 -30.90 12.76
N TYR A 343 9.41 -29.75 13.27
CA TYR A 343 10.65 -29.08 13.00
C TYR A 343 11.54 -29.04 14.26
N GLU A 344 11.98 -30.23 14.72
CA GLU A 344 12.72 -30.38 15.94
C GLU A 344 14.23 -30.08 15.84
N GLU A 345 14.99 -30.65 16.72
CA GLU A 345 16.45 -30.57 16.83
C GLU A 345 17.19 -30.75 15.50
N LYS A 346 16.63 -31.50 14.55
CA LYS A 346 17.20 -31.69 13.22
C LYS A 346 17.25 -30.42 12.38
N ALA A 347 16.33 -29.50 12.60
CA ALA A 347 16.40 -28.18 11.98
C ALA A 347 17.58 -27.38 12.51
N ALA A 348 17.92 -27.56 13.80
CA ALA A 348 19.05 -26.93 14.41
C ALA A 348 20.39 -27.36 13.78
N THR A 349 20.43 -28.52 13.14
CA THR A 349 21.61 -29.08 12.46
C THR A 349 21.54 -28.99 10.94
N GLY A 350 20.47 -28.44 10.35
CA GLY A 350 20.24 -28.40 8.91
C GLY A 350 19.88 -29.78 8.30
N THR A 351 19.53 -30.77 9.11
CA THR A 351 19.20 -32.14 8.69
C THR A 351 17.74 -32.51 8.96
N ALA A 352 16.84 -31.52 8.93
CA ALA A 352 15.42 -31.74 9.16
C ALA A 352 14.83 -32.72 8.13
N ASP A 353 14.09 -33.71 8.62
CA ASP A 353 13.27 -34.56 7.76
C ASP A 353 11.96 -33.81 7.44
N LEU A 354 11.88 -33.34 6.22
CA LEU A 354 10.76 -32.50 5.75
C LEU A 354 9.58 -33.33 5.22
N THR A 355 9.58 -34.66 5.43
CA THR A 355 8.55 -35.53 4.84
C THR A 355 7.33 -35.76 5.73
N VAL A 356 7.26 -35.17 6.93
CA VAL A 356 6.33 -35.63 7.96
C VAL A 356 5.45 -34.52 8.52
N LEU A 357 4.22 -34.41 8.00
CA LEU A 357 3.12 -33.59 8.56
C LEU A 357 2.34 -34.33 9.66
N ASN A 358 3.00 -35.01 10.59
CA ASN A 358 2.32 -35.90 11.52
C ASN A 358 2.15 -35.35 12.93
N ASP A 359 2.76 -34.22 13.26
CA ASP A 359 2.64 -33.59 14.57
C ASP A 359 2.74 -32.07 14.48
N PRO A 360 1.69 -31.35 14.13
CA PRO A 360 1.72 -29.89 14.02
C PRO A 360 1.93 -29.19 15.37
N GLU A 361 1.64 -29.84 16.49
CA GLU A 361 1.91 -29.32 17.83
C GLU A 361 3.41 -29.20 18.11
N ALA A 362 4.22 -30.02 17.46
CA ALA A 362 5.67 -29.97 17.56
C ALA A 362 6.31 -28.94 16.62
N CYS A 363 5.51 -28.23 15.80
CA CYS A 363 5.98 -27.13 14.98
C CYS A 363 6.58 -26.04 15.86
N ILE A 364 7.81 -25.61 15.56
CA ILE A 364 8.48 -24.57 16.34
C ILE A 364 7.83 -23.19 16.16
N TRP A 365 7.01 -23.03 15.13
CA TRP A 365 6.21 -21.83 14.94
C TRP A 365 4.89 -21.97 15.68
N PRO A 366 4.42 -20.93 16.36
CA PRO A 366 3.09 -20.95 16.97
C PRO A 366 1.97 -20.82 15.92
N ALA A 367 2.28 -20.83 14.62
CA ALA A 367 1.34 -20.63 13.53
C ALA A 367 0.19 -21.66 13.54
N TYR A 368 0.43 -22.90 13.96
CA TYR A 368 -0.62 -23.89 14.14
C TYR A 368 -1.68 -23.41 15.12
N HIS A 369 -1.27 -22.91 16.29
CA HIS A 369 -2.19 -22.37 17.30
C HIS A 369 -2.87 -21.08 16.82
N TRP A 370 -2.14 -20.20 16.14
CA TRP A 370 -2.71 -18.99 15.57
C TRP A 370 -3.77 -19.29 14.52
N TYR A 371 -3.60 -20.33 13.72
CA TYR A 371 -4.61 -20.76 12.76
C TYR A 371 -5.85 -21.34 13.42
N GLN A 372 -5.71 -22.02 14.58
CA GLN A 372 -6.84 -22.43 15.41
C GLN A 372 -7.62 -21.19 15.93
N GLU A 373 -6.92 -20.13 16.38
CA GLU A 373 -7.55 -18.89 16.81
C GLU A 373 -8.35 -18.23 15.67
N TYR A 374 -7.77 -18.11 14.48
CA TYR A 374 -8.47 -17.54 13.32
C TYR A 374 -9.67 -18.38 12.90
N ALA A 375 -9.59 -19.69 12.95
CA ALA A 375 -10.72 -20.54 12.68
C ALA A 375 -11.86 -20.32 13.68
N THR A 376 -11.54 -20.16 14.97
CA THR A 376 -12.53 -19.85 16.01
C THR A 376 -13.18 -18.49 15.78
N HIS A 377 -12.40 -17.47 15.32
CA HIS A 377 -12.92 -16.16 14.97
C HIS A 377 -13.88 -16.22 13.79
N ASN A 378 -13.49 -16.89 12.71
CA ASN A 378 -14.31 -17.01 11.51
C ASN A 378 -15.56 -17.87 11.72
N TYR A 379 -15.42 -18.97 12.48
CA TYR A 379 -16.43 -20.03 12.60
C TYR A 379 -16.68 -20.39 14.06
N PRO A 380 -17.15 -19.47 14.90
CA PRO A 380 -17.41 -19.74 16.29
C PRO A 380 -18.49 -20.81 16.43
N SER A 381 -18.29 -21.77 17.34
CA SER A 381 -19.16 -22.94 17.54
C SER A 381 -20.57 -22.58 18.02
N ASP A 382 -20.71 -21.42 18.65
CA ASP A 382 -21.99 -20.91 19.20
C ASP A 382 -22.83 -20.12 18.18
N LYS A 383 -22.33 -19.94 16.95
CA LYS A 383 -23.03 -19.23 15.88
C LYS A 383 -23.28 -20.16 14.70
N ALA A 384 -24.52 -20.16 14.21
CA ALA A 384 -24.77 -20.66 12.87
C ALA A 384 -24.01 -19.76 11.87
N TYR A 385 -23.15 -20.36 11.07
CA TYR A 385 -22.42 -19.64 10.04
C TYR A 385 -23.41 -18.92 9.10
N GLY A 386 -23.19 -17.64 8.82
CA GLY A 386 -24.12 -16.82 8.04
C GLY A 386 -25.17 -16.09 8.88
N SER A 387 -25.17 -16.23 10.22
CA SER A 387 -25.99 -15.37 11.09
C SER A 387 -25.26 -14.06 11.37
N THR A 388 -25.80 -12.95 10.90
CA THR A 388 -25.32 -11.61 11.29
C THR A 388 -25.62 -11.33 12.74
N ILE A 389 -24.62 -10.86 13.49
CA ILE A 389 -24.90 -10.09 14.71
C ILE A 389 -25.44 -8.75 14.24
N SER A 390 -26.72 -8.48 14.47
CA SER A 390 -27.29 -7.18 14.15
C SER A 390 -26.73 -6.14 15.11
N ARG A 391 -25.78 -5.32 14.61
CA ARG A 391 -25.25 -4.14 15.32
C ARG A 391 -26.22 -2.96 15.29
N GLY A 392 -27.34 -3.11 14.59
CA GLY A 392 -28.20 -2.00 14.24
C GLY A 392 -27.58 -1.10 13.17
N GLN A 393 -28.09 0.12 13.08
CA GLN A 393 -27.58 1.12 12.15
C GLN A 393 -26.46 1.93 12.79
N ALA A 394 -25.56 2.46 11.98
CA ALA A 394 -24.61 3.45 12.47
C ALA A 394 -25.36 4.73 12.88
N VAL A 395 -25.11 5.20 14.10
CA VAL A 395 -25.71 6.39 14.68
C VAL A 395 -24.82 7.63 14.55
N SER A 396 -23.51 7.43 14.38
CA SER A 396 -22.55 8.52 14.17
C SER A 396 -21.31 8.02 13.42
N ILE A 397 -20.59 8.97 12.82
CA ILE A 397 -19.26 8.75 12.25
C ILE A 397 -18.30 9.84 12.72
N GLN A 398 -17.03 9.48 12.92
CA GLN A 398 -16.00 10.41 13.35
C GLN A 398 -14.68 10.17 12.61
N PRO A 399 -13.99 11.24 12.14
CA PRO A 399 -12.64 11.16 11.60
C PRO A 399 -11.62 11.06 12.76
N ASN A 400 -10.51 10.35 12.50
CA ASN A 400 -9.38 10.35 13.43
C ASN A 400 -8.66 11.71 13.51
N HIS A 401 -8.82 12.56 12.48
CA HIS A 401 -8.32 13.94 12.43
C HIS A 401 -9.39 14.88 11.90
N THR A 402 -9.71 15.91 12.66
CA THR A 402 -10.68 16.95 12.24
C THR A 402 -10.04 18.06 11.39
N TYR A 403 -8.71 18.17 11.43
CA TYR A 403 -7.91 19.13 10.66
C TYR A 403 -6.63 18.48 10.15
N GLN A 404 -6.28 18.76 8.88
CA GLN A 404 -5.02 18.32 8.27
C GLN A 404 -4.35 19.46 7.51
N LEU A 405 -3.02 19.53 7.65
CA LEU A 405 -2.16 20.44 6.90
C LEU A 405 -1.39 19.64 5.85
N LEU A 406 -1.45 20.07 4.60
CA LEU A 406 -0.94 19.35 3.43
C LEU A 406 0.07 20.20 2.66
N LEU A 407 1.00 19.53 1.99
CA LEU A 407 1.81 20.12 0.93
C LEU A 407 1.15 19.92 -0.44
N PRO A 408 1.37 20.80 -1.42
CA PRO A 408 1.06 20.49 -2.81
C PRO A 408 1.74 19.19 -3.24
N SER A 409 1.01 18.38 -3.99
CA SER A 409 1.49 17.06 -4.47
C SER A 409 1.83 16.04 -3.38
N SER A 410 1.41 16.28 -2.14
CA SER A 410 1.50 15.31 -1.04
C SER A 410 0.12 14.92 -0.54
N GLY A 411 0.04 13.84 0.22
CA GLY A 411 -1.22 13.38 0.80
C GLY A 411 -1.05 12.82 2.20
N HIS A 412 -2.09 13.00 3.02
CA HIS A 412 -2.16 12.45 4.37
C HIS A 412 -3.33 11.48 4.51
N ASN A 413 -3.10 10.39 5.22
CA ASN A 413 -4.12 9.38 5.48
C ASN A 413 -5.07 9.85 6.59
N PHE A 414 -6.31 9.39 6.49
CA PHE A 414 -7.30 9.51 7.56
C PHE A 414 -8.14 8.23 7.65
N THR A 415 -8.81 8.06 8.78
CA THR A 415 -9.80 7.00 8.98
C THR A 415 -11.11 7.58 9.49
N ILE A 416 -12.21 6.93 9.14
CA ILE A 416 -13.55 7.25 9.64
C ILE A 416 -14.06 6.05 10.43
N THR A 417 -14.39 6.28 11.70
CA THR A 417 -14.98 5.28 12.59
C THR A 417 -16.48 5.52 12.72
N ALA A 418 -17.28 4.51 12.43
CA ALA A 418 -18.71 4.50 12.73
C ALA A 418 -18.95 3.93 14.12
N THR A 419 -19.95 4.48 14.82
CA THR A 419 -20.52 3.90 16.05
C THR A 419 -21.93 3.44 15.73
N TYR A 420 -22.28 2.20 16.11
CA TYR A 420 -23.57 1.57 15.84
C TYR A 420 -24.52 1.64 17.04
N GLU A 421 -25.79 1.27 16.83
CA GLU A 421 -26.84 1.32 17.87
C GLU A 421 -26.50 0.46 19.10
N ASP A 422 -25.77 -0.62 18.94
CA ASP A 422 -25.30 -1.48 20.04
C ASP A 422 -24.05 -0.94 20.77
N GLY A 423 -23.53 0.22 20.34
CA GLY A 423 -22.32 0.85 20.87
C GLY A 423 -21.02 0.29 20.27
N SER A 424 -21.08 -0.72 19.43
CA SER A 424 -19.90 -1.22 18.72
C SER A 424 -19.38 -0.18 17.71
N THR A 425 -18.10 -0.29 17.36
CA THR A 425 -17.47 0.61 16.38
C THR A 425 -16.81 -0.17 15.25
N ASP A 426 -16.70 0.47 14.08
CA ASP A 426 -16.00 -0.12 12.92
C ASP A 426 -15.35 0.96 12.06
N ASN A 427 -14.28 0.61 11.37
CA ASN A 427 -13.62 1.47 10.39
C ASN A 427 -14.36 1.39 9.04
N VAL A 428 -15.09 2.45 8.71
CA VAL A 428 -15.91 2.55 7.50
C VAL A 428 -15.27 3.41 6.39
N THR A 429 -13.98 3.67 6.48
CA THR A 429 -13.24 4.57 5.55
C THR A 429 -13.41 4.18 4.07
N GLY A 430 -13.49 2.89 3.77
CA GLY A 430 -13.73 2.40 2.40
C GLY A 430 -15.17 2.55 1.89
N GLN A 431 -16.13 2.92 2.77
CA GLN A 431 -17.58 2.92 2.48
C GLN A 431 -18.21 4.32 2.50
N ILE A 432 -17.41 5.37 2.60
CA ILE A 432 -17.87 6.76 2.69
C ILE A 432 -17.95 7.43 1.32
N ASP A 433 -18.81 8.45 1.24
CA ASP A 433 -18.79 9.45 0.17
C ASP A 433 -18.12 10.72 0.69
N LEU A 434 -17.34 11.38 -0.17
CA LEU A 434 -16.54 12.56 0.16
C LEU A 434 -16.83 13.69 -0.82
N ILE A 435 -16.98 14.91 -0.28
CA ILE A 435 -17.10 16.12 -1.10
C ILE A 435 -16.13 17.17 -0.55
N SER A 436 -15.20 17.62 -1.40
CA SER A 436 -14.30 18.74 -1.10
C SER A 436 -14.93 20.05 -1.52
N SER A 437 -14.96 21.06 -0.65
CA SER A 437 -15.55 22.37 -0.92
C SER A 437 -14.71 23.22 -1.89
N SER A 438 -13.46 22.86 -2.15
CA SER A 438 -12.56 23.57 -3.05
C SER A 438 -11.62 22.62 -3.81
N ALA A 439 -11.07 23.12 -4.93
CA ALA A 439 -10.06 22.38 -5.69
C ALA A 439 -8.64 22.45 -5.08
N ALA A 440 -8.49 23.01 -3.88
CA ALA A 440 -7.22 22.99 -3.17
C ALA A 440 -6.89 21.56 -2.66
N VAL A 441 -7.91 20.78 -2.34
CA VAL A 441 -7.77 19.43 -1.80
C VAL A 441 -8.57 18.44 -2.64
N HIS A 442 -7.92 17.38 -3.08
CA HIS A 442 -8.58 16.20 -3.64
C HIS A 442 -8.83 15.20 -2.52
N ALA A 443 -10.08 14.87 -2.28
CA ALA A 443 -10.49 13.93 -1.25
C ALA A 443 -10.72 12.55 -1.87
N LEU A 444 -9.94 11.58 -1.42
CA LEU A 444 -10.06 10.16 -1.76
C LEU A 444 -10.43 9.38 -0.50
N LYS A 445 -11.01 8.19 -0.64
CA LYS A 445 -11.31 7.32 0.49
C LYS A 445 -10.01 7.01 1.24
N GLY A 446 -9.94 7.42 2.50
CA GLY A 446 -8.78 7.24 3.36
C GLY A 446 -7.60 8.18 3.11
N ARG A 447 -7.66 9.11 2.14
CA ARG A 447 -6.55 10.01 1.85
C ARG A 447 -6.99 11.39 1.36
N LEU A 448 -6.39 12.44 1.89
CA LEU A 448 -6.52 13.80 1.37
C LEU A 448 -5.23 14.17 0.64
N GLN A 449 -5.33 14.68 -0.59
CA GLN A 449 -4.21 15.15 -1.39
C GLN A 449 -4.23 16.67 -1.51
N GLY A 450 -3.11 17.33 -1.23
CA GLY A 450 -2.90 18.74 -1.51
C GLY A 450 -2.65 18.96 -3.01
N ILE A 451 -3.48 19.77 -3.65
CA ILE A 451 -3.35 20.08 -5.07
C ILE A 451 -2.73 21.45 -5.29
N LYS A 452 -3.21 22.45 -4.58
CA LYS A 452 -2.73 23.84 -4.63
C LYS A 452 -3.03 24.52 -3.32
N GLU A 453 -2.31 25.60 -3.03
CA GLU A 453 -2.53 26.38 -1.82
C GLU A 453 -3.99 26.82 -1.65
N GLY A 454 -4.50 26.70 -0.43
CA GLY A 454 -5.86 27.05 -0.06
C GLY A 454 -6.46 26.15 1.00
N LYS A 455 -7.69 26.45 1.39
CA LYS A 455 -8.47 25.70 2.39
C LYS A 455 -9.63 24.97 1.76
N SER A 456 -9.99 23.85 2.36
CA SER A 456 -11.17 23.07 2.00
C SER A 456 -11.84 22.47 3.21
N THR A 457 -13.18 22.47 3.21
CA THR A 457 -13.99 21.63 4.08
C THR A 457 -14.33 20.35 3.32
N ILE A 458 -14.07 19.21 3.94
CA ILE A 458 -14.35 17.89 3.39
C ILE A 458 -15.60 17.37 4.08
N GLU A 459 -16.71 17.29 3.39
CA GLU A 459 -17.93 16.65 3.88
C GLU A 459 -17.79 15.13 3.71
N VAL A 460 -18.11 14.41 4.77
CA VAL A 460 -18.05 12.95 4.86
C VAL A 460 -19.45 12.41 5.10
N THR A 461 -19.91 11.50 4.26
CA THR A 461 -21.23 10.85 4.41
C THR A 461 -21.04 9.32 4.41
N TYR A 462 -21.60 8.66 5.40
CA TYR A 462 -21.76 7.20 5.43
C TYR A 462 -23.24 6.85 5.26
N ARG A 463 -23.54 5.83 4.44
CA ARG A 463 -24.91 5.35 4.19
C ARG A 463 -25.12 4.01 4.84
N ASN A 464 -26.10 3.93 5.70
CA ASN A 464 -26.59 2.68 6.27
C ASN A 464 -27.36 1.84 5.23
N ALA A 465 -27.47 0.55 5.46
CA ALA A 465 -28.21 -0.37 4.58
C ALA A 465 -29.70 0.00 4.43
N ASN A 466 -30.31 0.62 5.45
CA ASN A 466 -31.68 1.11 5.40
C ASN A 466 -31.85 2.45 4.67
N GLY A 467 -30.75 3.02 4.11
CA GLY A 467 -30.72 4.30 3.41
C GLY A 467 -30.55 5.54 4.30
N SER A 468 -30.58 5.41 5.64
CA SER A 468 -30.24 6.52 6.54
C SER A 468 -28.76 6.90 6.41
N THR A 469 -28.40 8.14 6.81
CA THR A 469 -27.03 8.63 6.63
C THR A 469 -26.48 9.25 7.90
N CYS A 470 -25.21 8.97 8.20
CA CYS A 470 -24.42 9.72 9.17
C CYS A 470 -23.48 10.68 8.42
N ARG A 471 -23.23 11.87 8.99
CA ARG A 471 -22.38 12.90 8.38
C ARG A 471 -21.42 13.49 9.39
N THR A 472 -20.24 13.87 8.90
CA THR A 472 -19.24 14.65 9.64
C THR A 472 -18.45 15.52 8.68
N GLN A 473 -17.53 16.34 9.20
CA GLN A 473 -16.68 17.21 8.40
C GLN A 473 -15.25 17.17 8.90
N MET A 474 -14.30 17.33 7.95
CA MET A 474 -12.89 17.60 8.23
C MET A 474 -12.50 18.93 7.58
N GLN A 475 -11.52 19.60 8.15
CA GLN A 475 -10.88 20.79 7.57
C GLN A 475 -9.50 20.38 7.02
N ALA A 476 -9.15 20.91 5.88
CA ALA A 476 -7.81 20.74 5.30
C ALA A 476 -7.30 22.07 4.77
N GLU A 477 -6.00 22.31 4.96
CA GLU A 477 -5.29 23.47 4.42
C GLU A 477 -4.05 23.00 3.69
N VAL A 478 -3.85 23.51 2.47
CA VAL A 478 -2.66 23.25 1.67
C VAL A 478 -1.76 24.46 1.73
N LYS A 479 -0.51 24.27 2.13
CA LYS A 479 0.54 25.30 2.16
C LYS A 479 1.73 24.84 1.36
N THR A 480 2.42 25.78 0.71
CA THR A 480 3.57 25.47 -0.13
C THR A 480 4.85 25.21 0.67
N PHE A 481 5.03 25.87 1.81
CA PHE A 481 6.19 25.63 2.66
C PHE A 481 5.90 24.56 3.72
N PRO A 482 6.76 23.54 3.88
CA PRO A 482 6.45 22.37 4.72
C PRO A 482 6.76 22.57 6.20
N LEU A 483 6.47 23.75 6.79
CA LEU A 483 6.79 24.05 8.18
C LEU A 483 6.26 22.97 9.15
N HIS A 484 5.05 22.47 8.88
CA HIS A 484 4.36 21.45 9.67
C HIS A 484 4.96 20.05 9.56
N GLU A 485 5.81 19.78 8.57
CA GLU A 485 6.54 18.51 8.42
C GLU A 485 7.84 18.51 9.23
N GLY A 486 8.28 19.68 9.69
CA GLY A 486 9.49 19.83 10.48
C GLY A 486 9.23 19.64 11.97
N ILE A 487 10.21 19.11 12.68
CA ILE A 487 10.21 19.03 14.13
C ILE A 487 10.72 20.36 14.67
N PHE A 488 9.89 21.08 15.43
CA PHE A 488 10.31 22.33 16.03
C PHE A 488 11.40 22.11 17.09
N ASN A 489 12.53 22.73 16.88
CA ASN A 489 13.60 22.80 17.89
C ASN A 489 13.55 24.17 18.57
N PRO A 490 13.27 24.22 19.87
CA PRO A 490 13.01 25.49 20.56
C PRO A 490 14.20 26.44 20.53
N SER A 491 15.41 25.94 20.64
CA SER A 491 16.61 26.74 20.54
C SER A 491 17.87 25.88 20.64
N ILE A 492 18.92 26.27 19.93
CA ILE A 492 20.25 25.64 20.04
C ILE A 492 20.99 26.16 21.27
N TRP A 493 20.82 27.43 21.60
CA TRP A 493 21.56 28.10 22.68
C TRP A 493 20.75 28.27 23.94
N GLU A 494 19.48 28.62 23.79
CA GLU A 494 18.54 28.87 24.88
C GLU A 494 17.14 28.34 24.51
N LYS A 495 16.37 27.98 25.54
CA LYS A 495 15.00 27.47 25.36
C LYS A 495 14.10 28.51 24.71
N GLY A 496 13.37 28.10 23.67
CA GLY A 496 12.37 28.91 23.00
C GLY A 496 11.02 28.15 22.91
N THR A 497 10.01 28.86 22.41
CA THR A 497 8.67 28.31 22.19
C THR A 497 8.09 28.81 20.89
N PHE A 498 7.24 28.00 20.26
CA PHE A 498 6.43 28.38 19.12
C PHE A 498 4.97 28.02 19.38
N ASP A 499 4.09 28.99 19.20
CA ASP A 499 2.64 28.81 19.24
C ASP A 499 2.10 28.94 17.81
N GLU A 500 1.75 27.80 17.22
CA GLU A 500 1.27 27.72 15.83
C GLU A 500 -0.03 28.50 15.64
N SER A 501 -0.94 28.49 16.63
CA SER A 501 -2.24 29.15 16.53
C SER A 501 -2.13 30.67 16.39
N THR A 502 -1.13 31.25 17.01
CA THR A 502 -0.86 32.71 16.99
C THR A 502 0.30 33.08 16.07
N GLY A 503 1.11 32.12 15.63
CA GLY A 503 2.37 32.34 14.91
C GLY A 503 3.47 32.95 15.77
N ARG A 504 3.31 32.92 17.11
CA ARG A 504 4.23 33.53 18.04
C ARG A 504 5.46 32.64 18.30
N LEU A 505 6.63 33.08 17.86
CA LEU A 505 7.89 32.42 18.14
C LEU A 505 8.68 33.28 19.17
N GLN A 506 9.08 32.63 20.26
CA GLN A 506 9.94 33.22 21.28
C GLN A 506 11.24 32.42 21.36
N THR A 507 12.38 33.04 21.12
CA THR A 507 13.68 32.44 21.39
C THR A 507 14.25 33.02 22.69
N GLY A 508 15.31 32.43 23.23
CA GLY A 508 16.15 33.05 24.23
C GLY A 508 17.01 34.19 23.63
N ARG A 509 17.75 34.88 24.48
CA ARG A 509 18.71 35.90 24.03
C ARG A 509 19.78 35.23 23.18
N TRP A 510 20.04 35.77 21.99
CA TRP A 510 20.95 35.17 21.01
C TRP A 510 20.59 33.75 20.60
N GLY A 511 19.30 33.47 20.59
CA GLY A 511 18.80 32.12 20.33
C GLY A 511 18.36 31.90 18.89
N PHE A 512 18.35 30.62 18.50
CA PHE A 512 17.77 30.14 17.27
C PHE A 512 16.57 29.24 17.60
N GLY A 513 15.44 29.50 16.97
CA GLY A 513 14.25 28.62 16.99
C GLY A 513 13.86 28.26 15.57
N GLY A 514 13.70 26.97 15.30
CA GLY A 514 13.42 26.52 13.95
C GLY A 514 12.97 25.09 13.85
N TRP A 515 12.80 24.64 12.64
CA TRP A 515 12.27 23.33 12.28
C TRP A 515 13.36 22.48 11.64
N GLN A 516 13.45 21.23 12.09
CA GLN A 516 14.36 20.22 11.57
C GLN A 516 13.60 19.23 10.71
N TYR A 517 14.20 18.83 9.59
CA TYR A 517 13.67 17.86 8.64
C TYR A 517 14.65 16.68 8.54
N ASN A 518 14.25 15.51 9.02
CA ASN A 518 15.15 14.34 9.15
C ASN A 518 15.84 13.93 7.83
N MET A 519 15.11 14.01 6.72
CA MET A 519 15.63 13.65 5.38
C MET A 519 15.99 14.87 4.54
N GLY A 520 15.88 16.08 5.11
CA GLY A 520 15.92 17.30 4.32
C GLY A 520 14.67 17.48 3.46
N ILE A 521 14.48 18.71 2.98
CA ILE A 521 13.40 19.08 2.06
C ILE A 521 14.00 19.69 0.79
N ASP A 522 13.33 19.46 -0.35
CA ASP A 522 13.71 20.01 -1.65
C ASP A 522 12.84 21.24 -1.97
N LEU A 523 13.45 22.41 -2.00
CA LEU A 523 12.83 23.67 -2.36
C LEU A 523 13.18 24.12 -3.79
N SER A 524 13.94 23.32 -4.55
CA SER A 524 14.50 23.71 -5.85
C SER A 524 13.47 23.93 -6.96
N ALA A 525 12.23 23.42 -6.78
CA ALA A 525 11.14 23.64 -7.71
C ALA A 525 10.61 25.09 -7.73
N TYR A 526 11.02 25.92 -6.76
CA TYR A 526 10.57 27.30 -6.63
C TYR A 526 11.72 28.29 -6.74
N HIS A 527 11.41 29.52 -7.19
CA HIS A 527 12.41 30.60 -7.25
C HIS A 527 12.57 31.31 -5.91
N TYR A 528 11.48 31.45 -5.16
CA TYR A 528 11.48 32.29 -3.95
C TYR A 528 10.89 31.56 -2.76
N LEU A 529 11.51 31.75 -1.59
CA LEU A 529 10.92 31.53 -0.29
C LEU A 529 10.55 32.88 0.32
N ILE A 530 9.28 33.06 0.67
CA ILE A 530 8.76 34.33 1.21
C ILE A 530 8.40 34.13 2.66
N VAL A 531 8.91 34.99 3.53
CA VAL A 531 8.61 34.98 4.97
C VAL A 531 7.93 36.30 5.32
N GLU A 532 6.70 36.22 5.82
CA GLU A 532 5.89 37.38 6.24
C GLU A 532 5.68 37.35 7.76
N LEU A 533 5.87 38.50 8.39
CA LEU A 533 5.57 38.73 9.80
C LEU A 533 4.32 39.58 9.96
N LYS A 534 3.58 39.38 11.05
CA LYS A 534 2.36 40.12 11.36
C LYS A 534 2.68 41.60 11.72
N GLU A 535 3.84 41.83 12.26
CA GLU A 535 4.30 43.16 12.70
C GLU A 535 5.85 43.26 12.60
N LYS A 536 6.37 44.47 12.66
CA LYS A 536 7.82 44.69 12.71
C LYS A 536 8.37 44.08 14.00
N GLN A 537 9.51 43.41 13.88
CA GLN A 537 10.23 42.86 15.03
C GLN A 537 10.84 43.98 15.88
N GLN A 538 10.85 43.79 17.19
CA GLN A 538 11.44 44.68 18.14
C GLN A 538 12.88 44.28 18.56
N CYS A 539 13.45 43.33 17.88
CA CYS A 539 14.80 42.83 18.07
C CYS A 539 15.44 42.50 16.71
N SER A 540 16.74 42.43 16.63
CA SER A 540 17.38 41.95 15.41
C SER A 540 16.98 40.49 15.17
N ALA A 541 16.53 40.21 13.96
CA ALA A 541 16.08 38.90 13.56
C ALA A 541 16.54 38.57 12.14
N SER A 542 16.95 37.33 11.93
CA SER A 542 17.23 36.76 10.62
C SER A 542 16.53 35.44 10.43
N PHE A 543 16.11 35.16 9.18
CA PHE A 543 15.69 33.82 8.78
C PHE A 543 16.89 33.06 8.22
N ARG A 544 17.06 31.81 8.62
CA ARG A 544 18.23 31.00 8.30
C ARG A 544 17.83 29.67 7.72
N LEU A 545 18.58 29.22 6.71
CA LEU A 545 18.43 27.93 6.04
C LEU A 545 19.76 27.18 6.09
N PHE A 546 19.73 25.90 6.47
CA PHE A 546 20.90 25.04 6.54
C PHE A 546 20.72 23.86 5.58
N ASP A 547 21.69 23.66 4.72
CA ASP A 547 21.76 22.49 3.80
C ASP A 547 22.50 21.30 4.41
N THR A 548 22.67 21.30 5.72
CA THR A 548 23.19 20.19 6.52
C THR A 548 22.37 20.03 7.79
N ASN A 549 22.36 18.84 8.37
CA ASN A 549 21.73 18.59 9.67
C ASN A 549 22.66 18.97 10.85
N ASN A 550 23.50 19.95 10.67
CA ASN A 550 24.46 20.42 11.68
C ASN A 550 24.36 21.95 11.86
N TYR A 551 23.88 22.39 13.02
CA TYR A 551 23.72 23.80 13.39
C TYR A 551 25.03 24.59 13.47
N TRP A 552 26.15 23.92 13.60
CA TRP A 552 27.45 24.55 13.69
C TRP A 552 28.03 24.89 12.33
N THR A 553 27.36 24.49 11.25
CA THR A 553 27.72 24.92 9.90
C THR A 553 27.17 26.31 9.60
N LYS A 554 27.75 26.98 8.62
CA LYS A 554 27.26 28.29 8.20
C LYS A 554 25.96 28.18 7.43
N PRO A 555 24.88 28.87 7.85
CA PRO A 555 23.62 28.91 7.12
C PRO A 555 23.63 29.92 5.97
N ALA A 556 22.65 29.85 5.08
CA ALA A 556 22.20 31.04 4.36
C ALA A 556 21.33 31.88 5.32
N ALA A 557 21.72 33.11 5.58
CA ALA A 557 21.10 34.00 6.57
C ALA A 557 20.59 35.29 5.92
N TYR A 558 19.34 35.65 6.21
CA TYR A 558 18.67 36.82 5.66
C TYR A 558 18.07 37.64 6.78
N ASN A 559 18.54 38.92 6.93
CA ASN A 559 18.06 39.84 7.95
C ASN A 559 16.75 40.48 7.52
N PHE A 560 15.85 40.73 8.49
CA PHE A 560 14.61 41.45 8.23
C PHE A 560 14.80 42.97 8.09
N ASP A 561 15.81 43.55 8.75
CA ASP A 561 16.13 44.98 8.72
C ASP A 561 14.90 45.87 8.95
N ASN A 562 14.12 45.56 10.00
CA ASN A 562 12.83 46.19 10.32
C ASN A 562 11.69 46.04 9.28
N ASN A 563 11.88 45.19 8.27
CA ASN A 563 10.79 44.84 7.35
C ASN A 563 9.94 43.70 7.92
N THR A 564 8.70 43.67 7.51
CA THR A 564 7.78 42.54 7.85
C THR A 564 7.79 41.44 6.80
N ARG A 565 8.63 41.58 5.78
CA ARG A 565 8.70 40.65 4.67
C ARG A 565 10.13 40.41 4.23
N LEU A 566 10.49 39.17 4.03
CA LEU A 566 11.71 38.73 3.34
C LEU A 566 11.30 37.97 2.07
N VAL A 567 12.06 38.22 0.99
CA VAL A 567 11.98 37.45 -0.25
C VAL A 567 13.36 36.85 -0.48
N ILE A 568 13.45 35.55 -0.35
CA ILE A 568 14.71 34.82 -0.46
C ILE A 568 14.76 34.16 -1.84
N ASP A 569 15.75 34.53 -2.64
CA ASP A 569 16.03 33.93 -3.94
C ASP A 569 16.72 32.56 -3.72
N LEU A 570 15.99 31.49 -3.89
CA LEU A 570 16.44 30.12 -3.68
C LEU A 570 17.52 29.68 -4.68
N GLN A 571 17.54 30.29 -5.87
CA GLN A 571 18.52 29.94 -6.91
C GLN A 571 19.91 30.54 -6.65
N ASN A 572 19.96 31.60 -5.83
CA ASN A 572 21.16 32.36 -5.55
C ASN A 572 21.54 32.38 -4.06
N MET A 573 21.08 31.41 -3.27
CA MET A 573 21.41 31.32 -1.85
C MET A 573 22.91 31.10 -1.65
N LYS A 574 23.51 31.90 -0.73
CA LYS A 574 24.90 31.76 -0.30
C LYS A 574 24.96 31.56 1.21
N LYS A 575 25.87 30.71 1.65
CA LYS A 575 26.18 30.56 3.06
C LYS A 575 26.83 31.85 3.60
N ASN A 576 26.46 32.23 4.80
CA ASN A 576 26.88 33.48 5.40
C ASN A 576 28.43 33.57 5.51
N ASP A 577 28.98 34.71 5.16
CA ASP A 577 30.42 34.99 5.16
C ASP A 577 31.29 34.04 4.31
N THR A 578 30.72 33.42 3.28
CA THR A 578 31.45 32.56 2.36
C THR A 578 30.99 32.79 0.90
N SER A 579 31.76 32.28 -0.06
CA SER A 579 31.33 32.19 -1.46
C SER A 579 30.55 30.89 -1.77
N GLU A 580 30.41 30.02 -0.78
CA GLU A 580 29.78 28.71 -0.93
C GLU A 580 28.27 28.85 -1.12
N LYS A 581 27.71 28.12 -2.08
CA LYS A 581 26.26 28.06 -2.29
C LYS A 581 25.59 27.19 -1.21
N CYS A 582 24.44 27.63 -0.73
CA CYS A 582 23.51 26.80 0.04
C CYS A 582 22.57 26.10 -0.94
N GLN A 583 22.44 24.79 -0.82
CA GLN A 583 21.71 23.94 -1.78
C GLN A 583 20.21 23.90 -1.47
N PRO A 584 19.33 24.48 -2.31
CA PRO A 584 17.88 24.46 -2.05
C PRO A 584 17.26 23.07 -2.10
N SER A 585 17.90 22.11 -2.78
CA SER A 585 17.44 20.72 -2.86
C SER A 585 17.62 19.91 -1.57
N HIS A 586 18.36 20.45 -0.57
CA HIS A 586 18.69 19.73 0.65
C HIS A 586 18.65 20.64 1.87
N ILE A 587 17.47 21.16 2.23
CA ILE A 587 17.33 21.99 3.43
C ILE A 587 16.94 21.09 4.62
N TYR A 588 17.82 20.98 5.59
CA TYR A 588 17.61 20.20 6.80
C TYR A 588 17.09 21.04 7.98
N ILE A 589 17.37 22.33 7.99
CA ILE A 589 16.93 23.22 9.08
C ILE A 589 16.52 24.56 8.48
N ALA A 590 15.36 25.06 8.91
CA ALA A 590 14.85 26.39 8.60
C ALA A 590 14.34 27.06 9.88
N GLY A 591 14.63 28.34 10.09
CA GLY A 591 14.13 29.03 11.28
C GLY A 591 14.67 30.43 11.50
N PHE A 592 14.43 30.95 12.70
CA PHE A 592 14.72 32.31 13.08
C PHE A 592 15.82 32.38 14.14
N TRP A 593 16.81 33.20 13.90
CA TRP A 593 17.76 33.61 14.92
C TRP A 593 17.41 35.02 15.38
N THR A 594 17.46 35.28 16.69
CA THR A 594 17.17 36.60 17.27
C THR A 594 18.18 37.01 18.32
N THR A 595 18.32 38.34 18.53
CA THR A 595 19.18 38.92 19.54
C THR A 595 18.46 39.34 20.82
N GLY A 596 17.14 39.14 20.89
CA GLY A 596 16.35 39.69 21.95
C GLY A 596 15.32 38.77 22.56
N SER A 597 14.75 39.22 23.66
CA SER A 597 13.65 38.54 24.34
C SER A 597 12.26 38.84 23.74
N SER A 598 12.20 39.72 22.73
CA SER A 598 10.93 40.05 22.07
C SER A 598 10.52 38.95 21.12
N PRO A 599 9.25 38.51 21.14
CA PRO A 599 8.75 37.47 20.23
C PRO A 599 8.68 38.01 18.80
N ILE A 600 8.82 37.05 17.85
CA ILE A 600 8.47 37.26 16.45
C ILE A 600 7.07 36.72 16.23
N LYS A 601 6.24 37.44 15.48
CA LYS A 601 4.91 36.98 15.09
C LYS A 601 4.88 36.66 13.62
N ILE A 602 4.99 35.39 13.31
CA ILE A 602 4.96 34.88 11.95
C ILE A 602 3.52 35.01 11.43
N LYS A 603 3.37 35.63 10.26
CA LYS A 603 2.11 35.67 9.51
C LYS A 603 2.01 34.47 8.60
N ASP A 604 3.04 34.25 7.76
CA ASP A 604 3.10 33.15 6.83
C ASP A 604 4.54 32.89 6.35
N ILE A 605 4.80 31.65 5.91
CA ILE A 605 6.02 31.24 5.20
C ILE A 605 5.54 30.39 4.03
N PHE A 606 5.89 30.78 2.80
CA PHE A 606 5.42 30.10 1.61
C PHE A 606 6.41 30.18 0.45
N LEU A 607 6.27 29.28 -0.50
CA LEU A 607 7.10 29.18 -1.71
C LEU A 607 6.36 29.79 -2.91
N SER A 608 7.10 30.46 -3.80
CA SER A 608 6.53 31.08 -4.99
C SER A 608 7.55 31.18 -6.12
N ASN A 609 7.04 31.26 -7.36
CA ASN A 609 7.82 31.65 -8.54
C ASN A 609 7.69 33.14 -8.87
N ASP A 610 6.94 33.91 -8.06
CA ASP A 610 6.79 35.34 -8.15
C ASP A 610 7.23 36.02 -6.85
N ALA A 611 8.23 36.86 -6.91
CA ALA A 611 8.76 37.62 -5.77
C ALA A 611 7.73 38.55 -5.10
N ASN A 612 6.69 38.95 -5.83
CA ASN A 612 5.61 39.81 -5.34
C ASN A 612 4.41 39.05 -4.80
N ALA A 613 4.44 37.71 -4.82
CA ALA A 613 3.35 36.90 -4.28
C ALA A 613 3.05 37.27 -2.84
N THR A 614 1.77 37.32 -2.45
CA THR A 614 1.32 37.57 -1.08
C THR A 614 0.56 36.37 -0.56
N SER A 615 0.65 36.12 0.75
CA SER A 615 -0.08 35.02 1.39
C SER A 615 -1.59 35.14 1.13
N GLY A 616 -2.21 34.02 0.73
CA GLY A 616 -3.66 33.95 0.49
C GLY A 616 -4.13 34.42 -0.90
N ILE A 617 -3.23 34.84 -1.80
CA ILE A 617 -3.57 35.10 -3.20
C ILE A 617 -3.12 33.91 -4.05
N GLN A 618 -4.08 33.31 -4.74
CA GLN A 618 -3.78 32.23 -5.71
C GLN A 618 -3.01 32.79 -6.89
N HIS A 619 -1.69 32.57 -6.92
CA HIS A 619 -0.98 32.69 -8.17
C HIS A 619 -1.26 31.44 -9.01
N THR A 620 -2.09 31.59 -10.03
CA THR A 620 -2.18 30.60 -11.08
C THR A 620 -0.78 30.40 -11.65
N MET A 621 -0.22 29.21 -11.47
CA MET A 621 0.93 28.78 -12.28
C MET A 621 0.54 29.08 -13.73
N LYS A 622 1.35 29.88 -14.44
CA LYS A 622 1.27 29.90 -15.89
C LYS A 622 1.56 28.47 -16.34
N PRO A 623 0.62 27.78 -16.98
CA PRO A 623 0.89 26.44 -17.44
C PRO A 623 2.03 26.54 -18.45
N GLU A 624 3.08 25.76 -18.26
CA GLU A 624 3.99 25.44 -19.34
C GLU A 624 3.15 24.96 -20.53
N LYS A 625 3.44 25.48 -21.71
CA LYS A 625 2.73 25.20 -22.93
C LYS A 625 2.98 23.75 -23.40
N ASN A 626 2.30 22.80 -22.76
CA ASN A 626 2.04 21.50 -23.35
C ASN A 626 0.57 21.17 -23.14
N TYR A 627 -0.26 21.79 -23.99
CA TYR A 627 -1.69 21.54 -24.01
C TYR A 627 -1.98 20.22 -24.73
N HIS A 628 -2.11 19.13 -23.98
CA HIS A 628 -3.03 18.08 -24.41
C HIS A 628 -4.45 18.62 -24.15
N ARG A 629 -5.12 19.09 -25.19
CA ARG A 629 -6.52 19.55 -25.10
C ARG A 629 -7.42 18.33 -25.02
N ASN A 630 -7.78 17.92 -23.81
CA ASN A 630 -8.79 16.89 -23.63
C ASN A 630 -10.16 17.41 -24.06
N ILE A 631 -10.83 16.66 -24.93
CA ILE A 631 -12.17 16.96 -25.43
C ILE A 631 -13.12 15.92 -24.83
N TYR A 632 -14.17 16.40 -24.18
CA TYR A 632 -15.19 15.56 -23.56
C TYR A 632 -16.54 15.75 -24.24
N SER A 633 -17.39 14.72 -24.22
CA SER A 633 -18.81 14.84 -24.55
C SER A 633 -19.51 15.74 -23.53
N ILE A 634 -20.71 16.17 -23.84
CA ILE A 634 -21.55 16.94 -22.91
C ILE A 634 -21.92 16.14 -21.64
N THR A 635 -21.83 14.81 -21.72
CA THR A 635 -22.05 13.89 -20.59
C THR A 635 -20.79 13.59 -19.79
N GLY A 636 -19.65 14.24 -20.10
CA GLY A 636 -18.38 14.09 -19.36
C GLY A 636 -17.48 12.95 -19.83
N GLN A 637 -17.84 12.20 -20.87
CA GLN A 637 -17.00 11.15 -21.43
C GLN A 637 -15.81 11.75 -22.18
N LEU A 638 -14.59 11.34 -21.87
CA LEU A 638 -13.38 11.73 -22.61
C LEU A 638 -13.43 11.16 -24.04
N LEU A 639 -13.38 12.03 -25.03
CA LEU A 639 -13.43 11.67 -26.45
C LEU A 639 -12.06 11.71 -27.12
N ARG A 640 -11.18 12.66 -26.72
CA ARG A 640 -9.84 12.85 -27.28
C ARG A 640 -8.89 13.56 -26.33
N THR A 641 -7.60 13.25 -26.48
CA THR A 641 -6.51 13.84 -25.72
C THR A 641 -5.57 14.73 -26.56
N ASP A 642 -5.71 14.71 -27.90
CA ASP A 642 -4.77 15.35 -28.84
C ASP A 642 -5.18 16.76 -29.28
N GLY A 643 -6.36 17.22 -28.86
CA GLY A 643 -6.87 18.55 -29.19
C GLY A 643 -7.27 18.77 -30.68
N GLN A 644 -7.23 17.71 -31.51
CA GLN A 644 -7.63 17.83 -32.92
C GLN A 644 -9.15 17.90 -33.06
N GLN A 645 -9.65 19.12 -33.27
CA GLN A 645 -11.09 19.43 -33.42
C GLN A 645 -11.69 18.97 -34.75
N SER A 646 -10.89 18.88 -35.79
CA SER A 646 -11.35 18.64 -37.17
C SER A 646 -11.91 17.24 -37.47
N LEU A 647 -11.81 16.31 -36.51
CA LEU A 647 -12.23 14.90 -36.67
C LEU A 647 -13.45 14.51 -35.81
N LEU A 648 -14.10 15.49 -35.17
CA LEU A 648 -15.29 15.21 -34.36
C LEU A 648 -16.57 15.61 -35.17
N PRO A 649 -17.66 14.85 -35.03
CA PRO A 649 -18.96 15.24 -35.61
C PRO A 649 -19.40 16.61 -35.11
N LYS A 650 -20.23 17.31 -35.89
CA LYS A 650 -20.83 18.57 -35.43
C LYS A 650 -21.60 18.32 -34.12
N GLY A 651 -21.29 19.08 -33.09
CA GLY A 651 -21.88 18.87 -31.75
C GLY A 651 -21.43 19.90 -30.72
N ILE A 652 -21.88 19.70 -29.47
CA ILE A 652 -21.44 20.49 -28.32
C ILE A 652 -20.49 19.62 -27.48
N TYR A 653 -19.31 20.15 -27.19
CA TYR A 653 -18.25 19.48 -26.50
C TYR A 653 -17.74 20.31 -25.30
N ILE A 654 -17.09 19.68 -24.36
CA ILE A 654 -16.41 20.35 -23.24
C ILE A 654 -14.90 20.29 -23.52
N VAL A 655 -14.29 21.45 -23.72
CA VAL A 655 -12.86 21.61 -23.96
C VAL A 655 -12.30 22.56 -22.90
N ASN A 656 -11.35 22.11 -22.10
CA ASN A 656 -10.80 22.89 -20.98
C ASN A 656 -11.89 23.45 -20.05
N GLY A 657 -12.92 22.66 -19.75
CA GLY A 657 -14.02 23.03 -18.87
C GLY A 657 -15.05 24.01 -19.49
N LYS A 658 -14.91 24.38 -20.76
CA LYS A 658 -15.85 25.27 -21.46
C LYS A 658 -16.65 24.51 -22.52
N LYS A 659 -17.96 24.81 -22.63
CA LYS A 659 -18.80 24.29 -23.71
C LYS A 659 -18.43 24.96 -25.01
N ILE A 660 -18.06 24.18 -26.02
CA ILE A 660 -17.71 24.64 -27.36
C ILE A 660 -18.62 23.92 -28.37
N LYS A 661 -19.20 24.65 -29.29
CA LYS A 661 -19.93 24.10 -30.44
C LYS A 661 -18.94 23.92 -31.58
N MET A 662 -18.82 22.72 -32.10
CA MET A 662 -17.99 22.37 -33.25
C MET A 662 -18.84 21.95 -34.43
#